data_438479bc1a4d9916492fa5e104837638
#
_entry.id   438479bc1a4d9916492fa5e104837638
#
_cell.length_a   1.000
_cell.length_b   1.000
_cell.length_c   1.000
_cell.angle_alpha   90.00
_cell.angle_beta   90.00
_cell.angle_gamma   90.00
#
_symmetry.space_group_name_H-M   'P 1'
#
loop_
_entity.id
_entity.type
_entity.pdbx_description
1 polymer ?
#
loop_
_entity_poly.entity_id
_entity_poly.type
_entity_poly.pdbx_seq_one_letter_code
_entity_poly.pdbx_strand_id
1 'polypeptide(L)'
;MRGGRSRGCTRRTPPCGADAEADALVALAADPGMRPPVALLAHAVDDPGRAAFWPMAEFSPEWVAIRWALERGVPVRFFDLPAAHTLAAADPTWSDEGDEDEVSGGGLRIDPVAELARAGGYEDAERWWEDVVELRGAGDPTAPFEALAEAMGALRETYGHGGHPRDLVREAHMRLRLRAARKEFGDSVAVVCGAWHVPALTRRTTVAADKALLKGLPRAKTELTWVPWTHRRLARRSGYGAGIDAPGWYGHLFAAPDRPVERWMTKVAGLLRAEDHPVSSAHVIEAVRLAETLAALRGRPLPGLDETTDAVRAVLCEGSDVPLGLVRDRLVVGDVLGEVPAAAPAVPLQRDLTRRQRTLRLKPEAQEREVGLDLRKETDGERSRLLHRLRLLGVHWGEPAAGRAGTGTFRETWRLRWEPELHVQVAEAGVWGTTVEGAATAKAESLALAATALADVTALAEQCLLAGLTDALPVVMRALADRAALDTDVAHLAQALPALARSLRYGDVRGTGTAALGEVAAGLAERICVGLPPACAGLDADAAAQMRDRLDAVHTAIGLLHEDRFDTPAAPDMPGSPAAPDRSDTHAAPDRSGSHAAPDMPGSPAGPDRPEPHAGPGRSADGAQAGPGRSDDGTQAGPRRSDDGADSGPGRSDSGADAGPALPLAAGLGGRWSGVLRRLAGWDRIPGGLRGRAARLLLDEGRLGESEAALLMSRALSPGTPPADAAAWIDGFVGGASGGGLLLVHDERLLDLVDAWLTGVPDEAFTDVLPLLRRTFSAYEPGVRRTLGELVARGPRWDGPGPSAPGVPGFAPAPDPARADAVLPLLHLILGTEVTA
;
A
#
# COMPACT_ATOMS: atom_id res chain seq x y z
N MET A 1 -41.09 -16.90 -22.61
CA MET A 1 -41.38 -15.91 -23.66
C MET A 1 -41.33 -16.59 -25.04
N ARG A 2 -42.48 -16.69 -25.74
CA ARG A 2 -42.53 -17.35 -27.06
C ARG A 2 -42.20 -16.30 -28.13
N GLY A 3 -41.32 -16.65 -29.06
CA GLY A 3 -40.73 -15.77 -30.05
C GLY A 3 -41.71 -15.28 -31.12
N GLY A 4 -41.81 -13.99 -31.25
CA GLY A 4 -42.31 -13.31 -32.42
C GLY A 4 -41.14 -13.00 -33.38
N ARG A 5 -41.20 -13.49 -34.60
CA ARG A 5 -40.23 -13.18 -35.66
C ARG A 5 -40.42 -11.72 -36.09
N SER A 6 -39.45 -10.86 -35.84
CA SER A 6 -39.37 -9.53 -36.44
C SER A 6 -38.33 -9.54 -37.60
N ARG A 7 -38.83 -9.14 -38.77
CA ARG A 7 -38.04 -8.98 -40.01
C ARG A 7 -37.13 -7.76 -39.85
N GLY A 8 -35.89 -7.89 -40.22
CA GLY A 8 -34.86 -6.87 -40.12
C GLY A 8 -35.17 -5.58 -40.89
N CYS A 9 -34.88 -4.47 -40.28
CA CYS A 9 -34.69 -3.20 -40.96
C CYS A 9 -33.38 -2.58 -40.51
N THR A 10 -32.35 -2.79 -41.29
CA THR A 10 -31.08 -2.07 -41.17
C THR A 10 -31.21 -0.68 -41.79
N ARG A 11 -31.43 0.33 -41.03
CA ARG A 11 -31.15 1.72 -41.39
C ARG A 11 -30.37 2.36 -40.27
N ARG A 12 -29.09 2.63 -40.55
CA ARG A 12 -28.24 3.51 -39.75
C ARG A 12 -28.76 4.92 -39.81
N THR A 13 -29.24 5.45 -38.72
CA THR A 13 -29.46 6.89 -38.54
C THR A 13 -28.34 7.48 -37.69
N PRO A 14 -27.79 8.67 -38.04
CA PRO A 14 -26.70 9.26 -37.27
C PRO A 14 -27.15 9.65 -35.87
N PRO A 15 -26.25 9.50 -34.87
CA PRO A 15 -26.60 9.80 -33.48
C PRO A 15 -26.66 11.30 -33.23
N CYS A 16 -27.73 11.76 -32.56
CA CYS A 16 -27.86 13.15 -32.08
C CYS A 16 -27.42 13.20 -30.60
N GLY A 17 -26.38 13.98 -30.33
CA GLY A 17 -26.04 14.46 -28.99
C GLY A 17 -25.17 13.57 -28.14
N ALA A 18 -24.89 13.98 -26.92
CA ALA A 18 -23.96 13.40 -25.95
C ALA A 18 -24.20 11.92 -25.59
N ASP A 19 -25.36 11.38 -25.93
CA ASP A 19 -25.72 9.96 -25.72
C ASP A 19 -25.02 9.00 -26.70
N ALA A 20 -24.49 9.53 -27.80
CA ALA A 20 -23.78 8.73 -28.81
C ALA A 20 -22.47 8.10 -28.28
N GLU A 21 -21.83 8.73 -27.30
CA GLU A 21 -20.60 8.22 -26.71
C GLU A 21 -20.90 7.02 -25.77
N ALA A 22 -21.92 7.12 -24.94
CA ALA A 22 -22.34 6.02 -24.06
C ALA A 22 -22.95 4.86 -24.88
N ASP A 23 -23.77 5.15 -25.90
CA ASP A 23 -24.36 4.14 -26.78
C ASP A 23 -23.26 3.35 -27.55
N ALA A 24 -22.17 4.01 -27.94
CA ALA A 24 -21.01 3.32 -28.57
C ALA A 24 -20.32 2.34 -27.61
N LEU A 25 -20.30 2.63 -26.32
CA LEU A 25 -19.70 1.78 -25.30
C LEU A 25 -20.55 0.54 -24.97
N VAL A 26 -21.85 0.58 -25.19
CA VAL A 26 -22.77 -0.57 -24.96
C VAL A 26 -22.31 -1.81 -25.72
N ALA A 27 -21.83 -1.64 -26.96
CA ALA A 27 -21.39 -2.76 -27.78
C ALA A 27 -20.24 -3.58 -27.14
N LEU A 28 -19.42 -2.94 -26.31
CA LEU A 28 -18.32 -3.60 -25.58
C LEU A 28 -18.82 -4.59 -24.53
N ALA A 29 -20.06 -4.44 -24.04
CA ALA A 29 -20.65 -5.41 -23.13
C ALA A 29 -20.83 -6.82 -23.76
N ALA A 30 -20.80 -6.93 -25.08
CA ALA A 30 -20.82 -8.21 -25.78
C ALA A 30 -19.43 -8.86 -25.92
N ASP A 31 -18.35 -8.14 -25.66
CA ASP A 31 -16.98 -8.65 -25.77
C ASP A 31 -16.74 -9.78 -24.74
N PRO A 32 -16.15 -10.92 -25.12
CA PRO A 32 -15.80 -12.00 -24.19
C PRO A 32 -14.86 -11.61 -23.04
N GLY A 33 -14.06 -10.54 -23.22
CA GLY A 33 -13.19 -9.98 -22.19
C GLY A 33 -13.91 -9.08 -21.20
N MET A 34 -15.21 -8.81 -21.40
CA MET A 34 -16.03 -8.03 -20.46
C MET A 34 -16.65 -8.95 -19.42
N ARG A 35 -16.14 -8.90 -18.19
CA ARG A 35 -16.60 -9.76 -17.09
C ARG A 35 -17.01 -8.90 -15.89
N PRO A 36 -18.30 -8.87 -15.53
CA PRO A 36 -18.78 -8.17 -14.34
C PRO A 36 -18.14 -8.72 -13.04
N PRO A 37 -18.11 -7.89 -11.99
CA PRO A 37 -18.69 -6.55 -11.89
C PRO A 37 -17.87 -5.49 -12.63
N VAL A 38 -18.55 -4.65 -13.41
CA VAL A 38 -17.95 -3.54 -14.15
C VAL A 38 -18.75 -2.27 -13.92
N ALA A 39 -18.17 -1.11 -14.11
CA ALA A 39 -18.90 0.14 -14.07
C ALA A 39 -18.65 0.96 -15.34
N LEU A 40 -19.67 1.70 -15.74
CA LEU A 40 -19.51 2.81 -16.66
C LEU A 40 -19.00 4.00 -15.85
N LEU A 41 -17.82 4.50 -16.16
CA LEU A 41 -17.21 5.69 -15.57
C LEU A 41 -17.41 6.87 -16.51
N ALA A 42 -17.94 7.98 -15.98
CA ALA A 42 -17.83 9.29 -16.61
C ALA A 42 -17.02 10.21 -15.71
N HIS A 43 -16.11 10.98 -16.29
CA HIS A 43 -15.38 12.02 -15.57
C HIS A 43 -15.32 13.31 -16.37
N ALA A 44 -15.21 14.45 -15.69
CA ALA A 44 -15.00 15.73 -16.33
C ALA A 44 -13.57 15.81 -16.89
N VAL A 45 -13.43 16.29 -18.14
CA VAL A 45 -12.11 16.36 -18.80
C VAL A 45 -11.20 17.38 -18.13
N ASP A 46 -11.80 18.49 -17.66
CA ASP A 46 -11.06 19.60 -17.05
C ASP A 46 -10.75 19.35 -15.56
N ASP A 47 -11.45 18.40 -14.92
CA ASP A 47 -11.30 18.04 -13.51
C ASP A 47 -11.72 16.57 -13.32
N PRO A 48 -10.80 15.61 -13.59
CA PRO A 48 -11.11 14.19 -13.54
C PRO A 48 -11.57 13.68 -12.17
N GLY A 49 -11.27 14.39 -11.08
CA GLY A 49 -11.77 14.10 -9.73
C GLY A 49 -13.29 14.18 -9.64
N ARG A 50 -13.93 15.00 -10.49
CA ARG A 50 -15.37 14.97 -10.66
C ARG A 50 -15.77 13.81 -11.58
N ALA A 51 -16.11 12.69 -10.97
CA ALA A 51 -16.43 11.44 -11.64
C ALA A 51 -17.79 10.89 -11.15
N ALA A 52 -18.42 10.09 -11.99
CA ALA A 52 -19.63 9.34 -11.64
C ALA A 52 -19.51 7.91 -12.17
N PHE A 53 -20.03 6.96 -11.39
CA PHE A 53 -19.96 5.54 -11.68
C PHE A 53 -21.37 4.94 -11.76
N TRP A 54 -21.58 4.04 -12.73
CA TRP A 54 -22.77 3.20 -12.83
C TRP A 54 -22.32 1.74 -12.83
N PRO A 55 -22.25 1.12 -11.63
CA PRO A 55 -21.79 -0.25 -11.51
C PRO A 55 -22.86 -1.24 -11.93
N MET A 56 -22.39 -2.36 -12.51
CA MET A 56 -23.23 -3.48 -12.98
C MET A 56 -22.56 -4.81 -12.63
N ALA A 57 -23.31 -5.66 -11.94
CA ALA A 57 -22.97 -7.05 -11.71
C ALA A 57 -23.64 -7.96 -12.77
N GLU A 58 -23.27 -9.25 -12.80
CA GLU A 58 -23.88 -10.23 -13.72
C GLU A 58 -25.41 -10.33 -13.54
N PHE A 59 -25.87 -10.16 -12.31
CA PHE A 59 -27.30 -10.22 -11.92
C PHE A 59 -28.00 -8.86 -11.99
N SER A 60 -27.29 -7.75 -12.27
CA SER A 60 -27.93 -6.43 -12.40
C SER A 60 -28.94 -6.44 -13.54
N PRO A 61 -30.20 -5.97 -13.33
CA PRO A 61 -31.24 -5.98 -14.35
C PRO A 61 -30.81 -5.28 -15.64
N GLU A 62 -30.07 -4.17 -15.51
CA GLU A 62 -29.53 -3.39 -16.62
C GLU A 62 -28.54 -4.22 -17.43
N TRP A 63 -27.62 -4.91 -16.74
CA TRP A 63 -26.63 -5.77 -17.40
C TRP A 63 -27.29 -6.92 -18.13
N VAL A 64 -28.23 -7.61 -17.49
CA VAL A 64 -28.99 -8.72 -18.09
C VAL A 64 -29.76 -8.24 -19.32
N ALA A 65 -30.38 -7.07 -19.25
CA ALA A 65 -31.13 -6.49 -20.37
C ALA A 65 -30.19 -6.10 -21.53
N ILE A 66 -29.03 -5.48 -21.24
CA ILE A 66 -28.01 -5.13 -22.24
C ILE A 66 -27.53 -6.39 -22.95
N ARG A 67 -27.11 -7.40 -22.20
CA ARG A 67 -26.60 -8.66 -22.76
C ARG A 67 -27.65 -9.35 -23.62
N TRP A 68 -28.88 -9.48 -23.11
CA TRP A 68 -29.99 -10.09 -23.83
C TRP A 68 -30.28 -9.39 -25.16
N ALA A 69 -30.27 -8.06 -25.14
CA ALA A 69 -30.55 -7.26 -26.32
C ALA A 69 -29.41 -7.36 -27.36
N LEU A 70 -28.15 -7.26 -26.94
CA LEU A 70 -26.99 -7.39 -27.84
C LEU A 70 -26.94 -8.76 -28.53
N GLU A 71 -27.21 -9.86 -27.80
CA GLU A 71 -27.26 -11.20 -28.36
C GLU A 71 -28.34 -11.35 -29.44
N ARG A 72 -29.39 -10.55 -29.42
CA ARG A 72 -30.51 -10.59 -30.33
C ARG A 72 -30.55 -9.46 -31.35
N GLY A 73 -29.52 -8.62 -31.35
CA GLY A 73 -29.45 -7.43 -32.24
C GLY A 73 -30.54 -6.41 -31.98
N VAL A 74 -31.05 -6.34 -30.76
CA VAL A 74 -32.04 -5.34 -30.33
C VAL A 74 -31.29 -4.04 -29.96
N PRO A 75 -31.70 -2.87 -30.47
CA PRO A 75 -31.06 -1.62 -30.09
C PRO A 75 -31.19 -1.31 -28.59
N VAL A 76 -30.09 -0.90 -27.98
CA VAL A 76 -29.99 -0.50 -26.56
C VAL A 76 -29.60 0.95 -26.48
N ARG A 77 -30.21 1.73 -25.58
CA ARG A 77 -29.86 3.13 -25.34
C ARG A 77 -30.00 3.47 -23.88
N PHE A 78 -29.05 4.21 -23.36
CA PHE A 78 -29.19 4.87 -22.07
C PHE A 78 -30.15 6.05 -22.21
N PHE A 79 -30.99 6.28 -21.21
CA PHE A 79 -32.03 7.30 -21.29
C PHE A 79 -32.13 8.23 -20.07
N ASP A 80 -31.30 8.04 -19.05
CA ASP A 80 -31.20 8.96 -17.91
C ASP A 80 -30.47 10.27 -18.32
N LEU A 81 -30.46 11.24 -17.40
CA LEU A 81 -29.79 12.53 -17.61
C LEU A 81 -28.31 12.32 -17.90
N PRO A 82 -27.76 12.91 -19.00
CA PRO A 82 -26.33 12.76 -19.31
C PRO A 82 -25.41 13.21 -18.18
N ALA A 83 -24.33 12.44 -17.95
CA ALA A 83 -23.29 12.74 -16.97
C ALA A 83 -22.72 14.17 -17.10
N ALA A 84 -22.67 14.70 -18.33
CA ALA A 84 -22.26 16.07 -18.59
C ALA A 84 -23.00 17.13 -17.78
N HIS A 85 -24.26 16.90 -17.44
CA HIS A 85 -25.06 17.81 -16.61
C HIS A 85 -24.82 17.56 -15.12
N THR A 86 -24.68 16.30 -14.71
CA THR A 86 -24.40 15.91 -13.31
C THR A 86 -23.03 16.43 -12.88
N LEU A 87 -22.01 16.26 -13.73
CA LEU A 87 -20.63 16.65 -13.43
C LEU A 87 -20.34 18.16 -13.67
N ALA A 88 -21.28 18.91 -14.23
CA ALA A 88 -21.09 20.35 -14.48
C ALA A 88 -21.47 21.22 -13.26
N ALA A 89 -22.26 20.70 -12.32
CA ALA A 89 -22.77 21.48 -11.21
C ALA A 89 -21.69 21.58 -10.11
N ALA A 90 -21.33 22.82 -9.77
CA ALA A 90 -20.49 23.12 -8.61
C ALA A 90 -21.29 23.10 -7.27
N ASP A 91 -22.55 22.75 -7.32
CA ASP A 91 -23.47 22.77 -6.18
C ASP A 91 -23.41 21.43 -5.43
N PRO A 92 -23.09 21.42 -4.11
CA PRO A 92 -23.04 20.20 -3.30
C PRO A 92 -24.34 19.40 -3.31
N THR A 93 -25.49 20.04 -3.58
CA THR A 93 -26.78 19.36 -3.74
C THR A 93 -26.85 18.48 -4.99
N TRP A 94 -25.84 18.55 -5.86
CA TRP A 94 -25.70 17.75 -7.08
C TRP A 94 -24.69 16.61 -6.95
N SER A 95 -23.92 16.50 -5.87
CA SER A 95 -23.06 15.34 -5.57
C SER A 95 -23.87 14.23 -4.89
N ASP A 96 -23.70 12.97 -5.33
CA ASP A 96 -24.31 11.80 -4.65
C ASP A 96 -23.59 11.46 -3.33
N GLU A 97 -22.45 12.11 -3.07
CA GLU A 97 -21.60 11.93 -1.87
C GLU A 97 -21.96 12.95 -0.78
N GLY A 98 -23.22 13.13 -0.46
CA GLY A 98 -23.64 13.90 0.71
C GLY A 98 -23.82 12.96 1.90
N ASP A 99 -23.00 13.11 2.94
CA ASP A 99 -23.17 12.51 4.25
C ASP A 99 -24.66 12.45 4.65
N GLU A 100 -25.11 11.29 5.09
CA GLU A 100 -26.50 11.03 5.51
C GLU A 100 -26.96 11.93 6.69
N ASP A 101 -26.06 12.75 7.28
CA ASP A 101 -26.30 13.52 8.50
C ASP A 101 -26.47 15.03 8.35
N GLU A 102 -26.30 15.66 7.15
CA GLU A 102 -26.56 17.09 6.99
C GLU A 102 -27.83 17.40 6.19
N VAL A 103 -28.98 17.36 6.88
CA VAL A 103 -30.24 17.89 6.41
C VAL A 103 -30.28 19.40 6.66
N SER A 104 -29.81 20.19 5.72
CA SER A 104 -30.12 21.62 5.64
C SER A 104 -30.92 21.91 4.39
N GLY A 105 -32.24 21.64 4.47
CA GLY A 105 -33.18 21.97 3.40
C GLY A 105 -34.38 21.05 3.32
N GLY A 106 -35.29 21.08 4.25
CA GLY A 106 -36.75 20.89 4.14
C GLY A 106 -37.40 19.77 3.33
N GLY A 107 -36.73 18.76 2.83
CA GLY A 107 -37.32 17.63 2.12
C GLY A 107 -36.96 16.29 2.78
N LEU A 108 -37.97 15.57 3.29
CA LEU A 108 -37.80 14.23 3.88
C LEU A 108 -37.34 13.27 2.78
N ARG A 109 -36.07 12.81 2.86
CA ARG A 109 -35.59 11.75 2.00
C ARG A 109 -36.09 10.42 2.56
N ILE A 110 -36.92 9.70 1.81
CA ILE A 110 -37.47 8.41 2.23
C ILE A 110 -36.76 7.28 1.47
N ASP A 111 -36.49 6.18 2.16
CA ASP A 111 -36.17 4.90 1.52
C ASP A 111 -37.49 4.20 1.18
N PRO A 112 -37.88 4.11 -0.11
CA PRO A 112 -39.18 3.55 -0.49
C PRO A 112 -39.33 2.07 -0.10
N VAL A 113 -38.22 1.30 -0.15
CA VAL A 113 -38.24 -0.13 0.17
C VAL A 113 -38.40 -0.33 1.67
N ALA A 114 -37.70 0.45 2.48
CA ALA A 114 -37.85 0.44 3.93
C ALA A 114 -39.26 0.86 4.38
N GLU A 115 -39.88 1.85 3.69
CA GLU A 115 -41.27 2.25 3.96
C GLU A 115 -42.25 1.12 3.65
N LEU A 116 -42.07 0.40 2.53
CA LEU A 116 -42.91 -0.75 2.19
C LEU A 116 -42.69 -1.92 3.15
N ALA A 117 -41.49 -2.17 3.57
CA ALA A 117 -41.15 -3.18 4.57
C ALA A 117 -41.89 -2.89 5.90
N ARG A 118 -41.78 -1.64 6.38
CA ARG A 118 -42.45 -1.20 7.63
C ARG A 118 -43.98 -1.30 7.52
N ALA A 119 -44.55 -0.92 6.39
CA ALA A 119 -45.97 -1.08 6.13
C ALA A 119 -46.40 -2.56 6.09
N GLY A 120 -45.53 -3.46 5.63
CA GLY A 120 -45.67 -4.91 5.64
C GLY A 120 -45.39 -5.59 6.99
N GLY A 121 -44.99 -4.83 8.02
CA GLY A 121 -44.67 -5.36 9.34
C GLY A 121 -43.25 -6.00 9.42
N TYR A 122 -42.35 -5.66 8.51
CA TYR A 122 -40.98 -6.09 8.52
C TYR A 122 -40.06 -5.03 9.13
N GLU A 123 -39.07 -5.44 9.90
CA GLU A 123 -38.06 -4.57 10.48
C GLU A 123 -36.87 -4.37 9.51
N ASP A 124 -36.71 -5.28 8.52
CA ASP A 124 -35.61 -5.30 7.55
C ASP A 124 -36.15 -5.24 6.11
N ALA A 125 -35.68 -4.27 5.34
CA ALA A 125 -36.05 -4.05 3.96
C ALA A 125 -35.60 -5.15 3.00
N GLU A 126 -34.40 -5.71 3.21
CA GLU A 126 -33.86 -6.81 2.40
C GLU A 126 -34.67 -8.09 2.60
N ARG A 127 -35.01 -8.37 3.86
CA ARG A 127 -35.85 -9.52 4.19
C ARG A 127 -37.24 -9.40 3.59
N TRP A 128 -37.85 -8.19 3.64
CA TRP A 128 -39.14 -7.93 2.98
C TRP A 128 -39.02 -8.18 1.47
N TRP A 129 -37.92 -7.71 0.85
CA TRP A 129 -37.70 -7.89 -0.57
C TRP A 129 -37.54 -9.37 -0.93
N GLU A 130 -36.73 -10.14 -0.19
CA GLU A 130 -36.60 -11.59 -0.38
C GLU A 130 -37.97 -12.28 -0.32
N ASP A 131 -38.79 -12.03 0.73
CA ASP A 131 -40.02 -12.74 0.95
C ASP A 131 -41.14 -12.34 -0.05
N VAL A 132 -41.22 -11.06 -0.38
CA VAL A 132 -42.34 -10.52 -1.20
C VAL A 132 -42.04 -10.52 -2.68
N VAL A 133 -40.77 -10.31 -3.06
CA VAL A 133 -40.37 -10.18 -4.47
C VAL A 133 -39.68 -11.42 -5.02
N GLU A 134 -38.68 -11.96 -4.31
CA GLU A 134 -37.79 -12.99 -4.82
C GLU A 134 -38.29 -14.41 -4.59
N LEU A 135 -38.76 -14.73 -3.36
CA LEU A 135 -39.17 -16.09 -3.00
C LEU A 135 -40.62 -16.40 -3.34
N ARG A 136 -41.21 -15.68 -4.29
CA ARG A 136 -42.55 -15.97 -4.79
C ARG A 136 -42.58 -17.29 -5.54
N GLY A 137 -43.60 -18.10 -5.24
CA GLY A 137 -43.86 -19.33 -5.99
C GLY A 137 -44.17 -19.06 -7.47
N ALA A 138 -44.42 -20.13 -8.22
CA ALA A 138 -44.70 -20.10 -9.67
C ALA A 138 -45.95 -19.23 -9.96
N GLY A 139 -45.77 -17.98 -10.35
CA GLY A 139 -46.80 -17.01 -10.74
C GLY A 139 -46.40 -16.22 -11.99
N ASP A 140 -47.16 -15.20 -12.32
CA ASP A 140 -46.78 -14.24 -13.38
C ASP A 140 -45.49 -13.50 -12.99
N PRO A 141 -44.43 -13.59 -13.78
CA PRO A 141 -43.14 -12.94 -13.47
C PRO A 141 -43.26 -11.40 -13.43
N THR A 142 -44.29 -10.79 -14.03
CA THR A 142 -44.44 -9.33 -14.11
C THR A 142 -45.30 -8.76 -12.96
N ALA A 143 -46.12 -9.58 -12.31
CA ALA A 143 -47.02 -9.14 -11.24
C ALA A 143 -46.30 -8.44 -10.06
N PRO A 144 -45.11 -8.84 -9.59
CA PRO A 144 -44.38 -8.11 -8.53
C PRO A 144 -44.02 -6.69 -8.94
N PHE A 145 -43.64 -6.50 -10.20
CA PHE A 145 -43.20 -5.20 -10.71
C PHE A 145 -44.41 -4.26 -10.93
N GLU A 146 -45.57 -4.81 -11.29
CA GLU A 146 -46.81 -4.04 -11.35
C GLU A 146 -47.24 -3.57 -9.96
N ALA A 147 -47.20 -4.46 -8.95
CA ALA A 147 -47.50 -4.11 -7.57
C ALA A 147 -46.50 -3.08 -7.00
N LEU A 148 -45.20 -3.21 -7.30
CA LEU A 148 -44.19 -2.23 -6.94
C LEU A 148 -44.44 -0.87 -7.60
N ALA A 149 -44.86 -0.83 -8.87
CA ALA A 149 -45.18 0.43 -9.55
C ALA A 149 -46.36 1.14 -8.90
N GLU A 150 -47.39 0.40 -8.49
CA GLU A 150 -48.53 0.94 -7.75
C GLU A 150 -48.14 1.47 -6.38
N ALA A 151 -47.31 0.69 -5.62
CA ALA A 151 -46.82 1.07 -4.32
C ALA A 151 -45.94 2.33 -4.39
N MET A 152 -45.03 2.42 -5.38
CA MET A 152 -44.22 3.65 -5.59
C MET A 152 -45.14 4.86 -5.94
N GLY A 153 -46.24 4.63 -6.69
CA GLY A 153 -47.25 5.66 -6.95
C GLY A 153 -47.86 6.20 -5.68
N ALA A 154 -48.30 5.31 -4.79
CA ALA A 154 -48.93 5.66 -3.50
C ALA A 154 -47.96 6.40 -2.56
N LEU A 155 -46.69 5.94 -2.50
CA LEU A 155 -45.63 6.61 -1.74
C LEU A 155 -45.40 8.03 -2.27
N ARG A 156 -45.27 8.20 -3.58
CA ARG A 156 -45.09 9.53 -4.20
C ARG A 156 -46.32 10.46 -4.01
N GLU A 157 -47.52 9.94 -3.91
CA GLU A 157 -48.69 10.70 -3.57
C GLU A 157 -48.68 11.16 -2.10
N THR A 158 -48.22 10.30 -1.19
CA THR A 158 -48.17 10.56 0.25
C THR A 158 -47.05 11.53 0.62
N TYR A 159 -45.86 11.32 0.09
CA TYR A 159 -44.64 12.05 0.45
C TYR A 159 -44.26 13.12 -0.59
N GLY A 160 -45.13 13.39 -1.54
CA GLY A 160 -44.84 14.32 -2.63
C GLY A 160 -43.77 13.79 -3.59
N HIS A 161 -42.82 14.66 -3.98
CA HIS A 161 -41.77 14.22 -4.83
C HIS A 161 -40.67 13.42 -4.08
N GLY A 162 -40.71 13.36 -2.74
CA GLY A 162 -39.95 12.53 -1.75
C GLY A 162 -38.60 11.97 -2.10
N GLY A 163 -38.15 12.25 -3.31
CA GLY A 163 -36.86 11.82 -3.87
C GLY A 163 -35.89 12.99 -3.96
N HIS A 164 -34.80 12.73 -4.63
CA HIS A 164 -33.74 13.71 -4.84
C HIS A 164 -34.25 14.91 -5.66
N PRO A 165 -33.90 16.16 -5.36
CA PRO A 165 -34.30 17.35 -6.12
C PRO A 165 -34.06 17.26 -7.63
N ARG A 166 -33.06 16.50 -8.01
CA ARG A 166 -32.67 16.19 -9.41
C ARG A 166 -33.67 15.27 -10.13
N ASP A 167 -34.48 14.51 -9.42
CA ASP A 167 -35.35 13.49 -10.05
C ASP A 167 -36.32 14.12 -11.04
N LEU A 168 -36.83 15.32 -10.76
CA LEU A 168 -37.69 16.04 -11.69
C LEU A 168 -37.00 16.30 -13.04
N VAL A 169 -35.73 16.67 -13.01
CA VAL A 169 -34.90 16.96 -14.18
C VAL A 169 -34.55 15.66 -14.92
N ARG A 170 -34.11 14.64 -14.19
CA ARG A 170 -33.83 13.31 -14.74
C ARG A 170 -35.10 12.73 -15.43
N GLU A 171 -36.20 12.74 -14.74
CA GLU A 171 -37.49 12.22 -15.24
C GLU A 171 -37.97 12.99 -16.46
N ALA A 172 -37.78 14.31 -16.52
CA ALA A 172 -38.12 15.12 -17.70
C ALA A 172 -37.28 14.67 -18.93
N HIS A 173 -35.97 14.44 -18.72
CA HIS A 173 -35.08 13.91 -19.76
C HIS A 173 -35.51 12.50 -20.18
N MET A 174 -35.72 11.59 -19.22
CA MET A 174 -36.17 10.22 -19.49
C MET A 174 -37.45 10.19 -20.30
N ARG A 175 -38.48 11.02 -19.97
CA ARG A 175 -39.74 11.11 -20.72
C ARG A 175 -39.54 11.60 -22.16
N LEU A 176 -38.63 12.55 -22.38
CA LEU A 176 -38.32 13.01 -23.74
C LEU A 176 -37.65 11.91 -24.55
N ARG A 177 -36.70 11.18 -23.97
CA ARG A 177 -36.00 10.03 -24.59
C ARG A 177 -37.01 8.90 -24.90
N LEU A 178 -37.87 8.57 -23.97
CA LEU A 178 -38.89 7.54 -24.15
C LEU A 178 -39.88 7.90 -25.29
N ARG A 179 -40.30 9.19 -25.39
CA ARG A 179 -41.12 9.63 -26.50
C ARG A 179 -40.43 9.54 -27.84
N ALA A 180 -39.11 9.86 -27.88
CA ALA A 180 -38.28 9.67 -29.08
C ALA A 180 -38.18 8.20 -29.48
N ALA A 181 -37.95 7.32 -28.54
CA ALA A 181 -37.88 5.88 -28.76
C ALA A 181 -39.21 5.32 -29.27
N ARG A 182 -40.36 5.72 -28.66
CA ARG A 182 -41.70 5.32 -29.14
C ARG A 182 -41.99 5.83 -30.55
N LYS A 183 -41.52 7.02 -30.88
CA LYS A 183 -41.66 7.54 -32.26
C LYS A 183 -40.91 6.72 -33.29
N GLU A 184 -39.73 6.17 -32.90
CA GLU A 184 -38.88 5.41 -33.78
C GLU A 184 -39.26 3.92 -33.88
N PHE A 185 -39.67 3.32 -32.74
CA PHE A 185 -39.90 1.86 -32.63
C PHE A 185 -41.37 1.48 -32.34
N GLY A 186 -42.26 2.45 -32.28
CA GLY A 186 -43.67 2.20 -31.88
C GLY A 186 -43.80 1.76 -30.44
N ASP A 187 -44.72 0.84 -30.16
CA ASP A 187 -44.93 0.30 -28.82
C ASP A 187 -44.00 -0.86 -28.43
N SER A 188 -43.07 -1.23 -29.32
CA SER A 188 -42.06 -2.31 -29.06
C SER A 188 -40.86 -1.76 -28.31
N VAL A 189 -41.09 -1.04 -27.22
CA VAL A 189 -40.03 -0.46 -26.37
C VAL A 189 -40.16 -1.03 -24.95
N ALA A 190 -39.08 -1.64 -24.44
CA ALA A 190 -38.95 -2.01 -23.03
C ALA A 190 -38.06 -1.00 -22.32
N VAL A 191 -38.41 -0.66 -21.08
CA VAL A 191 -37.70 0.30 -20.22
C VAL A 191 -37.27 -0.43 -18.96
N VAL A 192 -35.97 -0.37 -18.63
CA VAL A 192 -35.43 -0.87 -17.37
C VAL A 192 -34.98 0.36 -16.58
N CYS A 193 -35.58 0.59 -15.42
CA CYS A 193 -35.27 1.75 -14.57
C CYS A 193 -35.61 1.45 -13.12
N GLY A 194 -35.11 2.28 -12.22
CA GLY A 194 -35.47 2.22 -10.81
C GLY A 194 -36.98 2.38 -10.60
N ALA A 195 -37.58 1.58 -9.72
CA ALA A 195 -39.02 1.52 -9.50
C ALA A 195 -39.59 2.88 -9.11
N TRP A 196 -38.86 3.72 -8.40
CA TRP A 196 -39.24 5.07 -7.99
C TRP A 196 -39.61 5.98 -9.17
N HIS A 197 -39.00 5.81 -10.32
CA HIS A 197 -39.23 6.63 -11.51
C HIS A 197 -40.43 6.16 -12.34
N VAL A 198 -40.92 4.92 -12.16
CA VAL A 198 -42.01 4.35 -12.99
C VAL A 198 -43.27 5.20 -12.99
N PRO A 199 -43.83 5.67 -11.85
CA PRO A 199 -45.01 6.52 -11.83
C PRO A 199 -44.81 7.85 -12.57
N ALA A 200 -43.60 8.43 -12.50
CA ALA A 200 -43.29 9.68 -13.20
C ALA A 200 -43.16 9.50 -14.72
N LEU A 201 -42.70 8.34 -15.18
CA LEU A 201 -42.59 8.02 -16.62
C LEU A 201 -43.94 7.69 -17.27
N THR A 202 -44.91 7.17 -16.51
CA THR A 202 -46.25 6.85 -16.96
C THR A 202 -47.18 8.07 -16.95
N ARG A 203 -46.87 9.12 -16.15
CA ARG A 203 -47.60 10.34 -16.02
C ARG A 203 -47.64 11.13 -17.36
N ARG A 204 -48.80 11.63 -17.75
CA ARG A 204 -48.96 12.49 -18.92
C ARG A 204 -48.39 13.90 -18.63
N THR A 205 -47.37 14.29 -19.36
CA THR A 205 -46.74 15.62 -19.32
C THR A 205 -46.61 16.18 -20.75
N THR A 206 -46.49 17.50 -20.87
CA THR A 206 -46.26 18.11 -22.18
C THR A 206 -44.76 18.15 -22.50
N VAL A 207 -44.43 18.04 -23.80
CA VAL A 207 -43.04 18.18 -24.26
C VAL A 207 -42.47 19.56 -23.89
N ALA A 208 -43.32 20.60 -23.89
CA ALA A 208 -42.90 21.95 -23.51
C ALA A 208 -42.48 22.05 -22.03
N ALA A 209 -43.28 21.43 -21.13
CA ALA A 209 -42.97 21.39 -19.70
C ALA A 209 -41.68 20.65 -19.43
N ASP A 210 -41.47 19.47 -20.05
CA ASP A 210 -40.22 18.69 -19.88
C ASP A 210 -38.99 19.46 -20.40
N LYS A 211 -39.12 20.11 -21.56
CA LYS A 211 -38.03 20.96 -22.12
C LYS A 211 -37.74 22.20 -21.26
N ALA A 212 -38.76 22.76 -20.60
CA ALA A 212 -38.57 23.91 -19.69
C ALA A 212 -37.70 23.55 -18.49
N LEU A 213 -37.86 22.35 -17.92
CA LEU A 213 -37.03 21.83 -16.81
C LEU A 213 -35.58 21.62 -17.23
N LEU A 214 -35.32 21.31 -18.48
CA LEU A 214 -33.98 21.07 -19.00
C LEU A 214 -33.28 22.33 -19.53
N LYS A 215 -34.01 23.47 -19.56
CA LYS A 215 -33.48 24.70 -20.12
C LYS A 215 -32.44 25.34 -19.19
N GLY A 216 -31.23 25.60 -19.72
CA GLY A 216 -30.19 26.32 -18.97
C GLY A 216 -29.38 25.46 -18.03
N LEU A 217 -29.53 24.13 -18.07
CA LEU A 217 -28.68 23.23 -17.29
C LEU A 217 -27.19 23.40 -17.66
N PRO A 218 -26.31 23.50 -16.68
CA PRO A 218 -24.87 23.55 -16.92
C PRO A 218 -24.43 22.26 -17.60
N ARG A 219 -23.31 22.32 -18.33
CA ARG A 219 -22.73 21.16 -19.02
C ARG A 219 -21.22 21.16 -18.94
N ALA A 220 -20.64 20.09 -18.42
CA ALA A 220 -19.20 19.82 -18.48
C ALA A 220 -18.85 19.01 -19.73
N LYS A 221 -17.60 19.12 -20.18
CA LYS A 221 -17.04 18.19 -21.15
C LYS A 221 -16.66 16.90 -20.41
N THR A 222 -17.22 15.77 -20.84
CA THR A 222 -17.04 14.47 -20.19
C THR A 222 -16.42 13.45 -21.11
N GLU A 223 -15.62 12.54 -20.54
CA GLU A 223 -15.19 11.30 -21.17
C GLU A 223 -15.80 10.12 -20.45
N LEU A 224 -16.20 9.11 -21.23
CA LEU A 224 -16.83 7.89 -20.71
C LEU A 224 -15.99 6.67 -21.07
N THR A 225 -15.91 5.74 -20.14
CA THR A 225 -15.26 4.44 -20.36
C THR A 225 -15.83 3.37 -19.46
N TRP A 226 -15.56 2.09 -19.77
CA TRP A 226 -15.78 0.99 -18.87
C TRP A 226 -14.57 0.77 -17.98
N VAL A 227 -14.82 0.54 -16.69
CA VAL A 227 -13.79 0.22 -15.71
C VAL A 227 -14.15 -1.06 -14.94
N PRO A 228 -13.16 -1.86 -14.52
CA PRO A 228 -13.38 -2.96 -13.60
C PRO A 228 -14.01 -2.43 -12.30
N TRP A 229 -14.95 -3.18 -11.74
CA TRP A 229 -15.56 -2.87 -10.46
C TRP A 229 -15.34 -4.03 -9.48
N THR A 230 -15.66 -3.84 -8.20
CA THR A 230 -15.55 -4.90 -7.19
C THR A 230 -16.91 -5.20 -6.55
N HIS A 231 -17.10 -6.44 -6.10
CA HIS A 231 -18.26 -6.78 -5.27
C HIS A 231 -18.33 -5.95 -3.99
N ARG A 232 -17.17 -5.68 -3.38
CA ARG A 232 -17.08 -4.86 -2.17
C ARG A 232 -17.65 -3.45 -2.39
N ARG A 233 -17.41 -2.87 -3.56
CA ARG A 233 -17.95 -1.55 -3.94
C ARG A 233 -19.41 -1.59 -4.39
N LEU A 234 -19.96 -2.74 -4.69
CA LEU A 234 -21.40 -2.91 -4.86
C LEU A 234 -22.15 -2.98 -3.54
N ALA A 235 -21.46 -3.31 -2.44
CA ALA A 235 -22.10 -3.41 -1.14
C ALA A 235 -22.43 -2.02 -0.55
N ARG A 236 -23.60 -1.88 0.10
CA ARG A 236 -24.06 -0.64 0.76
C ARG A 236 -23.04 -0.06 1.74
N ARG A 237 -22.30 -0.93 2.43
CA ARG A 237 -21.25 -0.55 3.40
C ARG A 237 -20.11 0.27 2.80
N SER A 238 -20.01 0.32 1.48
CA SER A 238 -18.99 1.13 0.80
C SER A 238 -19.38 2.58 0.53
N GLY A 239 -20.53 3.04 1.03
CA GLY A 239 -21.05 4.39 0.80
C GLY A 239 -21.74 4.59 -0.54
N TYR A 240 -21.87 3.55 -1.38
CA TYR A 240 -22.64 3.61 -2.61
C TYR A 240 -24.14 3.43 -2.33
N GLY A 241 -24.92 4.52 -2.35
CA GLY A 241 -26.31 4.56 -1.91
C GLY A 241 -27.30 3.65 -2.67
N ALA A 242 -26.91 3.06 -3.79
CA ALA A 242 -27.70 2.08 -4.55
C ALA A 242 -27.16 0.65 -4.41
N GLY A 243 -26.25 0.41 -3.43
CA GLY A 243 -25.62 -0.88 -3.23
C GLY A 243 -26.55 -1.93 -2.59
N ILE A 244 -26.14 -3.18 -2.66
CA ILE A 244 -26.80 -4.34 -2.04
C ILE A 244 -25.87 -4.91 -0.95
N ASP A 245 -26.43 -5.49 0.12
CA ASP A 245 -25.61 -5.94 1.26
C ASP A 245 -24.76 -7.19 0.95
N ALA A 246 -25.24 -8.04 0.03
CA ALA A 246 -24.68 -9.35 -0.22
C ALA A 246 -24.41 -9.65 -1.72
N PRO A 247 -23.54 -8.88 -2.40
CA PRO A 247 -23.33 -9.08 -3.85
C PRO A 247 -22.86 -10.48 -4.24
N GLY A 248 -22.02 -11.11 -3.41
CA GLY A 248 -21.52 -12.45 -3.67
C GLY A 248 -22.58 -13.53 -3.50
N TRP A 249 -23.54 -13.33 -2.57
CA TRP A 249 -24.70 -14.20 -2.42
C TRP A 249 -25.63 -14.11 -3.63
N TYR A 250 -25.97 -12.89 -4.07
CA TYR A 250 -26.83 -12.70 -5.25
C TYR A 250 -26.17 -13.21 -6.53
N GLY A 251 -24.86 -13.01 -6.68
CA GLY A 251 -24.09 -13.59 -7.78
C GLY A 251 -24.12 -15.12 -7.75
N HIS A 252 -24.05 -15.73 -6.56
CA HIS A 252 -24.20 -17.17 -6.41
C HIS A 252 -25.59 -17.66 -6.80
N LEU A 253 -26.66 -17.04 -6.31
CA LEU A 253 -28.04 -17.39 -6.65
C LEU A 253 -28.29 -17.29 -8.16
N PHE A 254 -27.78 -16.22 -8.79
CA PHE A 254 -27.92 -15.99 -10.23
C PHE A 254 -27.19 -17.04 -11.08
N ALA A 255 -25.99 -17.48 -10.64
CA ALA A 255 -25.17 -18.44 -11.36
C ALA A 255 -25.54 -19.90 -11.09
N ALA A 256 -26.24 -20.19 -9.98
CA ALA A 256 -26.58 -21.57 -9.59
C ALA A 256 -27.70 -22.13 -10.48
N PRO A 257 -27.45 -23.21 -11.27
CA PRO A 257 -28.47 -23.77 -12.14
C PRO A 257 -29.55 -24.53 -11.37
N ASP A 258 -29.20 -25.09 -10.22
CA ASP A 258 -30.02 -25.89 -9.32
C ASP A 258 -29.45 -25.89 -7.91
N ARG A 259 -30.22 -26.26 -6.90
CA ARG A 259 -29.77 -26.52 -5.53
C ARG A 259 -28.87 -25.42 -4.97
N PRO A 260 -29.30 -24.15 -4.95
CA PRO A 260 -28.41 -23.02 -4.60
C PRO A 260 -27.87 -23.10 -3.18
N VAL A 261 -28.67 -23.60 -2.21
CA VAL A 261 -28.27 -23.68 -0.80
C VAL A 261 -27.17 -24.72 -0.59
N GLU A 262 -27.29 -25.90 -1.16
CA GLU A 262 -26.27 -26.95 -1.04
C GLU A 262 -24.97 -26.57 -1.74
N ARG A 263 -25.06 -25.91 -2.90
CA ARG A 263 -23.89 -25.36 -3.60
C ARG A 263 -23.22 -24.25 -2.79
N TRP A 264 -24.02 -23.40 -2.14
CA TRP A 264 -23.52 -22.36 -1.25
C TRP A 264 -22.77 -22.94 -0.05
N MET A 265 -23.39 -23.87 0.68
CA MET A 265 -22.77 -24.53 1.83
C MET A 265 -21.49 -25.29 1.44
N THR A 266 -21.43 -25.85 0.22
CA THR A 266 -20.22 -26.50 -0.31
C THR A 266 -19.12 -25.46 -0.57
N LYS A 267 -19.48 -24.28 -1.11
CA LYS A 267 -18.54 -23.17 -1.36
C LYS A 267 -17.98 -22.60 -0.06
N VAL A 268 -18.84 -22.42 0.97
CA VAL A 268 -18.43 -22.00 2.32
C VAL A 268 -17.47 -23.02 2.94
N ALA A 269 -17.81 -24.30 2.88
CA ALA A 269 -16.94 -25.35 3.38
C ALA A 269 -15.58 -25.41 2.66
N GLY A 270 -15.57 -25.12 1.36
CA GLY A 270 -14.35 -25.00 0.56
C GLY A 270 -13.46 -23.87 1.02
N LEU A 271 -14.04 -22.69 1.29
CA LEU A 271 -13.31 -21.54 1.83
C LEU A 271 -12.72 -21.86 3.21
N LEU A 272 -13.54 -22.37 4.13
CA LEU A 272 -13.10 -22.67 5.49
C LEU A 272 -11.95 -23.70 5.51
N ARG A 273 -12.02 -24.73 4.65
CA ARG A 273 -10.91 -25.70 4.50
C ARG A 273 -9.63 -25.07 3.94
N ALA A 274 -9.74 -24.11 3.03
CA ALA A 274 -8.59 -23.40 2.48
C ALA A 274 -7.88 -22.53 3.53
N GLU A 275 -8.59 -22.19 4.61
CA GLU A 275 -8.09 -21.44 5.77
C GLU A 275 -7.88 -22.35 7.01
N ASP A 276 -7.58 -23.63 6.74
CA ASP A 276 -7.24 -24.66 7.74
C ASP A 276 -8.35 -24.97 8.79
N HIS A 277 -9.62 -24.61 8.50
CA HIS A 277 -10.74 -25.02 9.34
C HIS A 277 -11.24 -26.41 8.97
N PRO A 278 -11.34 -27.38 9.93
CA PRO A 278 -11.72 -28.76 9.64
C PRO A 278 -13.22 -28.92 9.43
N VAL A 279 -13.70 -28.70 8.20
CA VAL A 279 -15.11 -28.88 7.84
C VAL A 279 -15.30 -30.19 7.08
N SER A 280 -16.13 -31.11 7.60
CA SER A 280 -16.47 -32.38 6.97
C SER A 280 -17.69 -32.28 6.02
N SER A 281 -17.90 -33.29 5.19
CA SER A 281 -19.14 -33.40 4.39
C SER A 281 -20.40 -33.56 5.27
N ALA A 282 -20.27 -34.17 6.45
CA ALA A 282 -21.37 -34.28 7.41
C ALA A 282 -21.80 -32.88 7.91
N HIS A 283 -20.85 -32.01 8.23
CA HIS A 283 -21.14 -30.63 8.62
C HIS A 283 -21.90 -29.89 7.51
N VAL A 284 -21.55 -30.08 6.24
CA VAL A 284 -22.27 -29.47 5.09
C VAL A 284 -23.72 -29.95 5.04
N ILE A 285 -23.97 -31.27 5.21
CA ILE A 285 -25.32 -31.84 5.19
C ILE A 285 -26.16 -31.31 6.35
N GLU A 286 -25.59 -31.24 7.57
CA GLU A 286 -26.29 -30.71 8.73
C GLU A 286 -26.55 -29.19 8.62
N ALA A 287 -25.63 -28.42 8.04
CA ALA A 287 -25.83 -27.00 7.79
C ALA A 287 -27.00 -26.75 6.79
N VAL A 288 -27.09 -27.54 5.73
CA VAL A 288 -28.25 -27.49 4.79
C VAL A 288 -29.55 -27.82 5.52
N ARG A 289 -29.59 -28.92 6.27
CA ARG A 289 -30.78 -29.31 7.05
C ARG A 289 -31.21 -28.25 8.04
N LEU A 290 -30.22 -27.65 8.74
CA LEU A 290 -30.52 -26.59 9.69
C LEU A 290 -31.09 -25.36 8.99
N ALA A 291 -30.52 -24.93 7.86
CA ALA A 291 -31.02 -23.80 7.08
C ALA A 291 -32.47 -24.04 6.62
N GLU A 292 -32.76 -25.24 6.08
CA GLU A 292 -34.12 -25.64 5.69
C GLU A 292 -35.09 -25.67 6.87
N THR A 293 -34.63 -26.14 8.03
CA THR A 293 -35.45 -26.16 9.27
C THR A 293 -35.75 -24.75 9.75
N LEU A 294 -34.74 -23.87 9.74
CA LEU A 294 -34.93 -22.46 10.12
C LEU A 294 -35.91 -21.76 9.20
N ALA A 295 -35.80 -21.99 7.86
CA ALA A 295 -36.74 -21.45 6.88
C ALA A 295 -38.17 -21.93 7.18
N ALA A 296 -38.37 -23.24 7.42
CA ALA A 296 -39.68 -23.79 7.77
C ALA A 296 -40.26 -23.20 9.05
N LEU A 297 -39.43 -23.05 10.11
CA LEU A 297 -39.84 -22.44 11.36
C LEU A 297 -40.22 -20.98 11.21
N ARG A 298 -39.56 -20.25 10.30
CA ARG A 298 -39.86 -18.84 9.99
C ARG A 298 -40.96 -18.67 8.93
N GLY A 299 -41.59 -19.79 8.48
CA GLY A 299 -42.66 -19.77 7.47
C GLY A 299 -42.20 -19.42 6.07
N ARG A 300 -40.92 -19.53 5.76
CA ARG A 300 -40.31 -19.21 4.45
C ARG A 300 -40.32 -20.43 3.53
N PRO A 301 -40.54 -20.24 2.22
CA PRO A 301 -40.56 -21.36 1.27
C PRO A 301 -39.16 -21.95 1.00
N LEU A 302 -38.10 -21.16 1.13
CA LEU A 302 -36.71 -21.52 0.91
C LEU A 302 -35.81 -20.80 1.91
N PRO A 303 -34.63 -21.38 2.26
CA PRO A 303 -33.63 -20.69 3.07
C PRO A 303 -33.07 -19.47 2.33
N GLY A 304 -33.10 -18.31 2.97
CA GLY A 304 -32.47 -17.08 2.52
C GLY A 304 -31.07 -16.90 3.07
N LEU A 305 -30.55 -15.68 2.95
CA LEU A 305 -29.21 -15.35 3.45
C LEU A 305 -29.10 -15.54 4.97
N ASP A 306 -30.11 -15.12 5.74
CA ASP A 306 -30.13 -15.22 7.19
C ASP A 306 -30.09 -16.66 7.65
N GLU A 307 -30.97 -17.54 7.13
CA GLU A 307 -31.01 -18.95 7.52
C GLU A 307 -29.70 -19.66 7.17
N THR A 308 -29.12 -19.34 6.00
CA THR A 308 -27.83 -19.91 5.61
C THR A 308 -26.68 -19.39 6.49
N THR A 309 -26.68 -18.12 6.88
CA THR A 309 -25.70 -17.52 7.77
C THR A 309 -25.77 -18.09 9.19
N ASP A 310 -26.98 -18.25 9.74
CA ASP A 310 -27.22 -18.86 11.03
C ASP A 310 -26.74 -20.32 11.06
N ALA A 311 -27.04 -21.08 9.99
CA ALA A 311 -26.61 -22.47 9.86
C ALA A 311 -25.09 -22.59 9.71
N VAL A 312 -24.46 -21.71 8.95
CA VAL A 312 -22.99 -21.62 8.84
C VAL A 312 -22.36 -21.33 10.18
N ARG A 313 -22.86 -20.33 10.92
CA ARG A 313 -22.36 -19.99 12.26
C ARG A 313 -22.45 -21.20 13.19
N ALA A 314 -23.63 -21.83 13.25
CA ALA A 314 -23.89 -22.90 14.21
C ALA A 314 -23.10 -24.18 13.92
N VAL A 315 -23.03 -24.60 12.62
CA VAL A 315 -22.52 -25.92 12.24
C VAL A 315 -21.12 -25.88 11.67
N LEU A 316 -20.82 -24.92 10.76
CA LEU A 316 -19.52 -24.86 10.08
C LEU A 316 -18.48 -24.05 10.85
N CYS A 317 -18.93 -23.10 11.67
CA CYS A 317 -18.08 -22.22 12.49
C CYS A 317 -18.16 -22.54 13.98
N GLU A 318 -18.84 -23.61 14.39
CA GLU A 318 -18.99 -24.08 15.80
C GLU A 318 -19.45 -22.96 16.76
N GLY A 319 -20.29 -22.03 16.29
CA GLY A 319 -20.77 -20.88 17.02
C GLY A 319 -19.82 -19.66 17.06
N SER A 320 -18.65 -19.74 16.43
CA SER A 320 -17.66 -18.64 16.40
C SER A 320 -17.97 -17.62 15.31
N ASP A 321 -17.87 -16.32 15.67
CA ASP A 321 -18.03 -15.21 14.71
C ASP A 321 -16.76 -14.92 13.89
N VAL A 322 -15.58 -15.40 14.30
CA VAL A 322 -14.33 -15.14 13.60
C VAL A 322 -14.29 -15.80 12.22
N PRO A 323 -14.50 -17.14 12.07
CA PRO A 323 -14.59 -17.75 10.75
C PRO A 323 -15.81 -17.26 9.96
N LEU A 324 -16.91 -16.90 10.64
CA LEU A 324 -18.07 -16.32 9.99
C LEU A 324 -17.76 -14.96 9.35
N GLY A 325 -16.95 -14.13 10.00
CA GLY A 325 -16.44 -12.87 9.45
C GLY A 325 -15.72 -13.07 8.12
N LEU A 326 -14.86 -14.09 8.06
CA LEU A 326 -14.17 -14.46 6.81
C LEU A 326 -15.16 -14.88 5.70
N VAL A 327 -16.19 -15.66 6.04
CA VAL A 327 -17.24 -16.08 5.09
C VAL A 327 -18.02 -14.85 4.59
N ARG A 328 -18.37 -13.92 5.48
CA ARG A 328 -19.04 -12.67 5.10
C ARG A 328 -18.21 -11.86 4.11
N ASP A 329 -16.94 -11.63 4.42
CA ASP A 329 -16.09 -10.77 3.61
C ASP A 329 -15.77 -11.38 2.24
N ARG A 330 -15.42 -12.67 2.20
CA ARG A 330 -14.96 -13.33 0.98
C ARG A 330 -16.04 -13.96 0.11
N LEU A 331 -17.19 -14.31 0.68
CA LEU A 331 -18.26 -14.97 -0.05
C LEU A 331 -19.57 -14.19 -0.08
N VAL A 332 -20.05 -13.67 1.06
CA VAL A 332 -21.33 -12.95 1.09
C VAL A 332 -21.19 -11.61 0.38
N VAL A 333 -20.19 -10.81 0.73
CA VAL A 333 -19.82 -9.61 -0.02
C VAL A 333 -19.06 -10.00 -1.29
N GLY A 334 -17.98 -10.77 -1.15
CA GLY A 334 -17.17 -11.29 -2.24
C GLY A 334 -15.99 -10.38 -2.61
N ASP A 335 -14.92 -11.02 -3.12
CA ASP A 335 -13.65 -10.38 -3.50
C ASP A 335 -13.45 -10.31 -5.03
N VAL A 336 -14.53 -10.41 -5.81
CA VAL A 336 -14.41 -10.43 -7.27
C VAL A 336 -14.08 -9.03 -7.78
N LEU A 337 -13.03 -8.95 -8.59
CA LEU A 337 -12.70 -7.81 -9.46
C LEU A 337 -13.11 -8.17 -10.89
N GLY A 338 -13.92 -7.34 -11.52
CA GLY A 338 -14.33 -7.53 -12.91
C GLY A 338 -13.19 -7.25 -13.89
N GLU A 339 -13.43 -7.59 -15.15
CA GLU A 339 -12.46 -7.39 -16.22
C GLU A 339 -13.12 -6.61 -17.37
N VAL A 340 -12.35 -5.71 -17.98
CA VAL A 340 -12.77 -4.88 -19.11
C VAL A 340 -11.84 -5.14 -20.30
N PRO A 341 -12.36 -5.31 -21.54
CA PRO A 341 -11.55 -5.59 -22.71
C PRO A 341 -10.62 -4.42 -23.04
N ALA A 342 -9.46 -4.75 -23.65
CA ALA A 342 -8.47 -3.75 -24.05
C ALA A 342 -8.97 -2.73 -25.11
N ALA A 343 -10.10 -3.04 -25.77
CA ALA A 343 -10.76 -2.14 -26.71
C ALA A 343 -11.53 -1.01 -26.03
N ALA A 344 -11.77 -1.07 -24.72
CA ALA A 344 -12.40 0.03 -24.00
C ALA A 344 -11.52 1.29 -24.06
N PRO A 345 -12.13 2.48 -24.24
CA PRO A 345 -11.38 3.72 -24.15
C PRO A 345 -10.63 3.81 -22.82
N ALA A 346 -9.38 4.22 -22.86
CA ALA A 346 -8.60 4.40 -21.65
C ALA A 346 -7.64 5.58 -21.86
N VAL A 347 -7.36 6.33 -20.79
CA VAL A 347 -6.34 7.38 -20.85
C VAL A 347 -4.97 6.77 -21.15
N PRO A 348 -4.08 7.49 -21.86
CA PRO A 348 -2.77 6.94 -22.25
C PRO A 348 -1.97 6.40 -21.07
N LEU A 349 -2.00 7.10 -19.93
CA LEU A 349 -1.33 6.68 -18.70
C LEU A 349 -1.85 5.33 -18.18
N GLN A 350 -3.17 5.09 -18.25
CA GLN A 350 -3.78 3.81 -17.87
C GLN A 350 -3.30 2.67 -18.77
N ARG A 351 -3.14 2.93 -20.08
CA ARG A 351 -2.61 1.92 -21.02
C ARG A 351 -1.15 1.56 -20.69
N ASP A 352 -0.32 2.56 -20.35
CA ASP A 352 1.06 2.32 -19.93
C ASP A 352 1.11 1.52 -18.64
N LEU A 353 0.31 1.91 -17.63
CA LEU A 353 0.19 1.18 -16.37
C LEU A 353 -0.21 -0.28 -16.59
N THR A 354 -1.26 -0.53 -17.37
CA THR A 354 -1.74 -1.88 -17.69
C THR A 354 -0.66 -2.72 -18.37
N ARG A 355 0.11 -2.12 -19.29
CA ARG A 355 1.25 -2.78 -19.95
C ARG A 355 2.32 -3.16 -18.93
N ARG A 356 2.70 -2.24 -18.02
CA ARG A 356 3.71 -2.49 -16.96
C ARG A 356 3.23 -3.55 -15.96
N GLN A 357 1.97 -3.52 -15.54
CA GLN A 357 1.36 -4.55 -14.69
C GLN A 357 1.49 -5.95 -15.29
N ARG A 358 1.22 -6.08 -16.59
CA ARG A 358 1.37 -7.37 -17.32
C ARG A 358 2.84 -7.80 -17.42
N THR A 359 3.73 -6.90 -17.83
CA THR A 359 5.18 -7.19 -17.97
C THR A 359 5.79 -7.63 -16.64
N LEU A 360 5.44 -6.95 -15.56
CA LEU A 360 5.95 -7.20 -14.22
C LEU A 360 5.17 -8.31 -13.48
N ARG A 361 4.13 -8.89 -14.11
CA ARG A 361 3.26 -9.90 -13.49
C ARG A 361 2.68 -9.45 -12.14
N LEU A 362 2.35 -8.16 -12.04
CA LEU A 362 1.63 -7.57 -10.91
C LEU A 362 0.16 -7.44 -11.31
N LYS A 363 -0.62 -8.51 -11.10
CA LYS A 363 -2.04 -8.49 -11.42
C LYS A 363 -2.78 -7.61 -10.39
N PRO A 364 -3.64 -6.66 -10.83
CA PRO A 364 -4.56 -5.98 -9.93
C PRO A 364 -5.60 -6.97 -9.38
N GLU A 365 -5.82 -6.96 -8.07
CA GLU A 365 -6.75 -7.84 -7.37
C GLU A 365 -7.50 -7.03 -6.32
N ALA A 366 -8.80 -7.30 -6.15
CA ALA A 366 -9.65 -6.62 -5.17
C ALA A 366 -9.32 -7.05 -3.73
N GLN A 367 -8.86 -8.30 -3.57
CA GLN A 367 -8.37 -8.80 -2.30
C GLN A 367 -7.02 -8.19 -1.97
N GLU A 368 -6.86 -7.77 -0.72
CA GLU A 368 -5.56 -7.33 -0.22
C GLU A 368 -4.59 -8.50 -0.17
N ARG A 369 -3.39 -8.29 -0.67
CA ARG A 369 -2.31 -9.29 -0.61
C ARG A 369 -0.99 -8.65 -0.24
N GLU A 370 -0.16 -9.38 0.49
CA GLU A 370 1.21 -8.99 0.73
C GLU A 370 2.14 -9.53 -0.35
N VAL A 371 3.04 -8.67 -0.82
CA VAL A 371 4.06 -9.00 -1.82
C VAL A 371 5.42 -8.64 -1.26
N GLY A 372 6.26 -9.66 -1.05
CA GLY A 372 7.67 -9.49 -0.67
C GLY A 372 8.53 -9.31 -1.93
N LEU A 373 9.30 -8.22 -1.97
CA LEU A 373 10.21 -7.89 -3.07
C LEU A 373 11.66 -8.03 -2.59
N ASP A 374 12.49 -8.73 -3.35
CA ASP A 374 13.94 -8.80 -3.16
C ASP A 374 14.63 -7.89 -4.19
N LEU A 375 15.08 -6.71 -3.76
CA LEU A 375 15.60 -5.66 -4.63
C LEU A 375 16.89 -6.05 -5.39
N ARG A 376 17.54 -7.15 -5.03
CA ARG A 376 18.67 -7.71 -5.79
C ARG A 376 18.24 -8.35 -7.10
N LYS A 377 16.94 -8.64 -7.25
CA LYS A 377 16.35 -9.14 -8.49
C LYS A 377 15.82 -7.97 -9.30
N GLU A 378 16.26 -7.85 -10.54
CA GLU A 378 15.88 -6.78 -11.44
C GLU A 378 14.36 -6.62 -11.55
N THR A 379 13.61 -7.73 -11.69
CA THR A 379 12.15 -7.70 -11.79
C THR A 379 11.49 -7.14 -10.52
N ASP A 380 12.00 -7.49 -9.33
CA ASP A 380 11.46 -7.00 -8.07
C ASP A 380 11.84 -5.54 -7.84
N GLY A 381 13.04 -5.12 -8.30
CA GLY A 381 13.45 -3.72 -8.35
C GLY A 381 12.51 -2.89 -9.24
N GLU A 382 12.15 -3.38 -10.42
CA GLU A 382 11.18 -2.71 -11.30
C GLU A 382 9.77 -2.65 -10.70
N ARG A 383 9.33 -3.69 -9.99
CA ARG A 383 8.06 -3.69 -9.24
C ARG A 383 8.05 -2.62 -8.17
N SER A 384 9.11 -2.53 -7.37
CA SER A 384 9.29 -1.50 -6.35
C SER A 384 9.24 -0.10 -6.96
N ARG A 385 10.02 0.15 -8.04
CA ARG A 385 10.01 1.43 -8.76
C ARG A 385 8.62 1.81 -9.26
N LEU A 386 7.88 0.85 -9.84
CA LEU A 386 6.50 1.09 -10.29
C LEU A 386 5.59 1.53 -9.13
N LEU A 387 5.64 0.84 -7.99
CA LEU A 387 4.80 1.15 -6.84
C LEU A 387 5.14 2.52 -6.24
N HIS A 388 6.42 2.86 -6.14
CA HIS A 388 6.85 4.19 -5.69
C HIS A 388 6.44 5.31 -6.65
N ARG A 389 6.53 5.09 -7.98
CA ARG A 389 6.05 6.04 -9.00
C ARG A 389 4.55 6.30 -8.88
N LEU A 390 3.76 5.24 -8.68
CA LEU A 390 2.32 5.36 -8.50
C LEU A 390 1.96 6.13 -7.22
N ARG A 391 2.66 5.88 -6.10
CA ARG A 391 2.46 6.67 -4.87
C ARG A 391 2.77 8.15 -5.08
N LEU A 392 3.86 8.47 -5.76
CA LEU A 392 4.20 9.85 -6.10
C LEU A 392 3.13 10.50 -6.97
N LEU A 393 2.53 9.75 -7.88
CA LEU A 393 1.39 10.20 -8.70
C LEU A 393 0.08 10.35 -7.92
N GLY A 394 0.01 9.86 -6.68
CA GLY A 394 -1.22 9.84 -5.88
C GLY A 394 -2.13 8.65 -6.19
N VAL A 395 -1.59 7.62 -6.87
CA VAL A 395 -2.31 6.37 -7.15
C VAL A 395 -1.95 5.35 -6.05
N HIS A 396 -2.85 5.16 -5.10
CA HIS A 396 -2.61 4.39 -3.87
C HIS A 396 -2.92 2.89 -4.04
N TRP A 397 -2.35 2.25 -5.06
CA TRP A 397 -2.50 0.80 -5.28
C TRP A 397 -1.75 -0.04 -4.24
N GLY A 398 -0.61 0.45 -3.75
CA GLY A 398 0.23 -0.26 -2.81
C GLY A 398 0.71 0.62 -1.67
N GLU A 399 0.73 0.03 -0.47
CA GLU A 399 1.31 0.63 0.73
C GLU A 399 2.47 -0.23 1.22
N PRO A 400 3.63 0.39 1.57
CA PRO A 400 4.70 -0.36 2.20
C PRO A 400 4.21 -0.85 3.57
N ALA A 401 4.26 -2.16 3.80
CA ALA A 401 3.97 -2.73 5.09
C ALA A 401 5.09 -2.33 6.05
N ALA A 402 4.73 -1.84 7.24
CA ALA A 402 5.67 -1.63 8.34
C ALA A 402 6.14 -3.00 8.85
N GLY A 403 6.97 -3.68 8.07
CA GLY A 403 7.68 -4.86 8.50
C GLY A 403 8.78 -4.45 9.47
N ARG A 404 9.22 -5.36 10.32
CA ARG A 404 10.48 -5.22 11.07
C ARG A 404 11.56 -4.91 10.05
N ALA A 405 11.78 -3.63 9.78
CA ALA A 405 12.88 -3.16 8.98
C ALA A 405 14.15 -3.47 9.79
N GLY A 406 14.65 -4.67 9.62
CA GLY A 406 16.02 -4.96 9.95
C GLY A 406 16.85 -4.02 9.07
N THR A 407 17.55 -3.09 9.69
CA THR A 407 18.55 -2.23 9.05
C THR A 407 19.39 -3.08 8.12
N GLY A 408 19.31 -2.82 6.79
CA GLY A 408 20.11 -3.53 5.78
C GLY A 408 19.42 -4.63 4.98
N THR A 409 18.10 -4.76 5.01
CA THR A 409 17.42 -5.76 4.19
C THR A 409 17.14 -5.22 2.79
N PHE A 410 17.67 -5.93 1.77
CA PHE A 410 17.29 -5.78 0.36
C PHE A 410 15.83 -6.22 0.10
N ARG A 411 14.96 -6.25 1.11
CA ARG A 411 13.60 -6.72 1.03
C ARG A 411 12.62 -5.62 1.39
N GLU A 412 11.65 -5.43 0.53
CA GLU A 412 10.47 -4.60 0.77
C GLU A 412 9.24 -5.49 0.82
N THR A 413 8.31 -5.17 1.71
CA THR A 413 7.00 -5.82 1.75
C THR A 413 5.94 -4.77 1.44
N TRP A 414 5.06 -5.07 0.50
CA TRP A 414 4.00 -4.20 0.06
C TRP A 414 2.66 -4.88 0.26
N ARG A 415 1.66 -4.14 0.75
CA ARG A 415 0.25 -4.53 0.74
C ARG A 415 -0.40 -3.91 -0.49
N LEU A 416 -0.91 -4.76 -1.37
CA LEU A 416 -1.53 -4.34 -2.63
C LEU A 416 -3.02 -4.64 -2.59
N ARG A 417 -3.85 -3.65 -2.94
CA ARG A 417 -5.28 -3.81 -3.16
C ARG A 417 -5.73 -2.89 -4.28
N TRP A 418 -6.39 -3.46 -5.29
CA TRP A 418 -6.92 -2.67 -6.38
C TRP A 418 -8.37 -2.27 -6.09
N GLU A 419 -8.61 -0.97 -6.10
CA GLU A 419 -9.94 -0.39 -5.96
C GLU A 419 -10.33 0.37 -7.23
N PRO A 420 -11.62 0.44 -7.57
CA PRO A 420 -12.08 1.11 -8.80
C PRO A 420 -11.69 2.58 -8.88
N GLU A 421 -11.61 3.26 -7.73
CA GLU A 421 -11.21 4.67 -7.61
C GLU A 421 -9.80 4.93 -8.12
N LEU A 422 -8.94 3.91 -8.14
CA LEU A 422 -7.60 4.03 -8.71
C LEU A 422 -7.64 4.38 -10.20
N HIS A 423 -8.72 4.05 -10.92
CA HIS A 423 -8.88 4.48 -12.31
C HIS A 423 -9.07 6.00 -12.41
N VAL A 424 -9.77 6.62 -11.46
CA VAL A 424 -9.91 8.07 -11.36
C VAL A 424 -8.57 8.70 -11.03
N GLN A 425 -7.86 8.17 -10.02
CA GLN A 425 -6.54 8.66 -9.65
C GLN A 425 -5.54 8.57 -10.81
N VAL A 426 -5.61 7.52 -11.62
CA VAL A 426 -4.79 7.40 -12.84
C VAL A 426 -5.22 8.43 -13.90
N ALA A 427 -6.51 8.70 -14.05
CA ALA A 427 -6.99 9.72 -14.97
C ALA A 427 -6.54 11.11 -14.53
N GLU A 428 -6.64 11.46 -13.25
CA GLU A 428 -6.11 12.70 -12.66
C GLU A 428 -4.60 12.83 -12.88
N ALA A 429 -3.86 11.74 -12.62
CA ALA A 429 -2.41 11.71 -12.85
C ALA A 429 -2.04 11.87 -14.34
N GLY A 430 -2.96 11.61 -15.25
CA GLY A 430 -2.78 11.77 -16.69
C GLY A 430 -2.43 13.19 -17.16
N VAL A 431 -2.72 14.23 -16.34
CA VAL A 431 -2.30 15.61 -16.59
C VAL A 431 -0.78 15.77 -16.63
N TRP A 432 -0.05 14.92 -15.90
CA TRP A 432 1.40 14.97 -15.79
C TRP A 432 2.13 14.28 -16.95
N GLY A 433 1.46 13.37 -17.66
CA GLY A 433 2.08 12.68 -18.79
C GLY A 433 1.36 11.41 -19.23
N THR A 434 1.88 10.81 -20.30
CA THR A 434 1.28 9.64 -20.94
C THR A 434 1.88 8.30 -20.48
N THR A 435 3.01 8.32 -19.78
CA THR A 435 3.68 7.15 -19.21
C THR A 435 3.85 7.33 -17.71
N VAL A 436 3.83 6.23 -16.93
CA VAL A 436 3.97 6.28 -15.48
C VAL A 436 5.28 6.94 -15.04
N GLU A 437 6.37 6.68 -15.75
CA GLU A 437 7.67 7.26 -15.46
C GLU A 437 7.72 8.76 -15.79
N GLY A 438 7.34 9.15 -17.01
CA GLY A 438 7.34 10.55 -17.42
C GLY A 438 6.38 11.41 -16.61
N ALA A 439 5.20 10.88 -16.27
CA ALA A 439 4.24 11.57 -15.41
C ALA A 439 4.79 11.76 -13.99
N ALA A 440 5.41 10.74 -13.40
CA ALA A 440 6.04 10.83 -12.09
C ALA A 440 7.22 11.82 -12.09
N THR A 441 8.04 11.85 -13.14
CA THR A 441 9.13 12.82 -13.32
C THR A 441 8.58 14.25 -13.35
N ALA A 442 7.61 14.53 -14.22
CA ALA A 442 7.02 15.87 -14.35
C ALA A 442 6.35 16.33 -13.03
N LYS A 443 5.66 15.44 -12.33
CA LYS A 443 5.05 15.76 -11.02
C LYS A 443 6.12 16.04 -9.98
N ALA A 444 7.20 15.24 -9.93
CA ALA A 444 8.32 15.46 -9.01
C ALA A 444 8.98 16.83 -9.23
N GLU A 445 9.27 17.19 -10.48
CA GLU A 445 9.83 18.49 -10.82
C GLU A 445 8.92 19.65 -10.41
N SER A 446 7.62 19.53 -10.68
CA SER A 446 6.63 20.52 -10.26
C SER A 446 6.54 20.68 -8.74
N LEU A 447 6.54 19.56 -7.99
CA LEU A 447 6.53 19.58 -6.53
C LEU A 447 7.82 20.18 -5.96
N ALA A 448 8.99 19.90 -6.55
CA ALA A 448 10.27 20.47 -6.14
C ALA A 448 10.29 22.00 -6.27
N LEU A 449 9.74 22.52 -7.38
CA LEU A 449 9.66 23.97 -7.63
C LEU A 449 8.63 24.65 -6.71
N ALA A 450 7.54 23.98 -6.39
CA ALA A 450 6.47 24.52 -5.53
C ALA A 450 6.77 24.40 -4.03
N ALA A 451 7.67 23.49 -3.62
CA ALA A 451 7.97 23.23 -2.23
C ALA A 451 8.56 24.46 -1.54
N THR A 452 8.04 24.80 -0.37
CA THR A 452 8.49 25.92 0.46
C THR A 452 9.35 25.49 1.65
N ALA A 453 9.12 24.27 2.16
CA ALA A 453 9.86 23.73 3.29
C ALA A 453 10.98 22.78 2.84
N LEU A 454 12.11 22.80 3.57
CA LEU A 454 13.24 21.89 3.33
C LEU A 454 12.83 20.42 3.49
N ALA A 455 11.97 20.12 4.47
CA ALA A 455 11.49 18.77 4.73
C ALA A 455 10.74 18.18 3.54
N ASP A 456 9.91 18.98 2.83
CA ASP A 456 9.14 18.53 1.67
C ASP A 456 10.06 18.14 0.52
N VAL A 457 11.08 18.98 0.24
CA VAL A 457 12.05 18.68 -0.84
C VAL A 457 12.90 17.47 -0.49
N THR A 458 13.25 17.29 0.78
CA THR A 458 14.02 16.14 1.26
C THR A 458 13.22 14.84 1.10
N ALA A 459 11.95 14.84 1.51
CA ALA A 459 11.06 13.70 1.33
C ALA A 459 10.84 13.39 -0.15
N LEU A 460 10.73 14.41 -0.99
CA LEU A 460 10.62 14.26 -2.43
C LEU A 460 11.89 13.66 -3.06
N ALA A 461 13.07 14.08 -2.63
CA ALA A 461 14.33 13.51 -3.08
C ALA A 461 14.42 11.99 -2.75
N GLU A 462 14.04 11.60 -1.53
CA GLU A 462 13.93 10.19 -1.13
C GLU A 462 12.94 9.43 -2.03
N GLN A 463 11.76 9.99 -2.28
CA GLN A 463 10.76 9.38 -3.17
C GLN A 463 11.27 9.23 -4.61
N CYS A 464 12.00 10.20 -5.14
CA CYS A 464 12.58 10.14 -6.49
C CYS A 464 13.63 9.03 -6.60
N LEU A 465 14.47 8.85 -5.58
CA LEU A 465 15.45 7.76 -5.52
C LEU A 465 14.76 6.39 -5.44
N LEU A 466 13.76 6.23 -4.58
CA LEU A 466 12.97 5.01 -4.47
C LEU A 466 12.24 4.67 -5.76
N ALA A 467 11.71 5.68 -6.45
CA ALA A 467 11.01 5.55 -7.72
C ALA A 467 11.95 5.40 -8.93
N GLY A 468 13.27 5.60 -8.75
CA GLY A 468 14.26 5.56 -9.84
C GLY A 468 13.99 6.63 -10.91
N LEU A 469 13.70 7.88 -10.50
CA LEU A 469 13.43 9.02 -11.39
C LEU A 469 14.71 9.83 -11.61
N THR A 470 15.64 9.27 -12.36
CA THR A 470 16.95 9.88 -12.62
C THR A 470 16.86 11.25 -13.28
N ASP A 471 15.87 11.47 -14.13
CA ASP A 471 15.69 12.70 -14.87
C ASP A 471 15.15 13.86 -14.01
N ALA A 472 14.35 13.55 -12.97
CA ALA A 472 13.86 14.54 -11.99
C ALA A 472 14.93 14.95 -10.97
N LEU A 473 15.89 14.06 -10.67
CA LEU A 473 16.88 14.28 -9.61
C LEU A 473 17.65 15.60 -9.74
N PRO A 474 18.15 16.05 -10.90
CA PRO A 474 18.88 17.33 -11.02
C PRO A 474 18.05 18.53 -10.58
N VAL A 475 16.75 18.55 -10.89
CA VAL A 475 15.83 19.64 -10.50
C VAL A 475 15.55 19.59 -9.01
N VAL A 476 15.25 18.41 -8.48
CA VAL A 476 14.97 18.19 -7.07
C VAL A 476 16.21 18.51 -6.21
N MET A 477 17.40 18.10 -6.65
CA MET A 477 18.66 18.39 -5.94
C MET A 477 19.01 19.86 -5.93
N ARG A 478 18.74 20.59 -7.01
CA ARG A 478 18.93 22.05 -7.04
C ARG A 478 17.97 22.73 -6.07
N ALA A 479 16.67 22.36 -6.10
CA ALA A 479 15.69 22.88 -5.16
C ALA A 479 16.09 22.57 -3.70
N LEU A 480 16.60 21.36 -3.43
CA LEU A 480 17.10 20.97 -2.12
C LEU A 480 18.27 21.81 -1.66
N ALA A 481 19.27 22.03 -2.52
CA ALA A 481 20.43 22.87 -2.22
C ALA A 481 20.03 24.33 -1.96
N ASP A 482 19.14 24.88 -2.78
CA ASP A 482 18.64 26.26 -2.62
C ASP A 482 17.87 26.42 -1.30
N ARG A 483 16.99 25.48 -0.95
CA ARG A 483 16.26 25.52 0.32
C ARG A 483 17.17 25.29 1.52
N ALA A 484 18.08 24.33 1.43
CA ALA A 484 19.08 24.11 2.47
C ALA A 484 19.95 25.35 2.73
N ALA A 485 20.33 26.10 1.68
CA ALA A 485 21.12 27.32 1.83
C ALA A 485 20.36 28.45 2.54
N LEU A 486 19.05 28.57 2.31
CA LEU A 486 18.18 29.60 2.88
C LEU A 486 17.68 29.28 4.28
N ASP A 487 17.58 27.99 4.64
CA ASP A 487 17.06 27.59 5.96
C ASP A 487 18.11 27.79 7.03
N THR A 488 17.80 28.61 8.05
CA THR A 488 18.65 28.90 9.20
C THR A 488 18.24 28.15 10.46
N ASP A 489 17.08 27.43 10.42
CA ASP A 489 16.60 26.67 11.56
C ASP A 489 17.30 25.30 11.62
N VAL A 490 18.11 25.13 12.66
CA VAL A 490 18.85 23.89 12.89
C VAL A 490 17.95 22.69 13.12
N ALA A 491 16.74 22.90 13.66
CA ALA A 491 15.77 21.84 13.87
C ALA A 491 15.26 21.27 12.53
N HIS A 492 15.05 22.13 11.52
CA HIS A 492 14.69 21.71 10.16
C HIS A 492 15.84 20.98 9.47
N LEU A 493 17.09 21.49 9.62
CA LEU A 493 18.27 20.83 9.08
C LEU A 493 18.46 19.43 9.69
N ALA A 494 18.28 19.32 11.03
CA ALA A 494 18.37 18.06 11.76
C ALA A 494 17.29 17.06 11.37
N GLN A 495 16.11 17.53 10.98
CA GLN A 495 15.02 16.67 10.48
C GLN A 495 15.29 16.15 9.07
N ALA A 496 15.94 16.94 8.22
CA ALA A 496 16.24 16.60 6.83
C ALA A 496 17.38 15.58 6.68
N LEU A 497 18.43 15.69 7.50
CA LEU A 497 19.65 14.90 7.37
C LEU A 497 19.45 13.37 7.43
N PRO A 498 18.60 12.79 8.31
CA PRO A 498 18.40 11.35 8.39
C PRO A 498 17.83 10.73 7.11
N ALA A 499 16.92 11.41 6.43
CA ALA A 499 16.35 10.95 5.17
C ALA A 499 17.42 10.92 4.07
N LEU A 500 18.26 11.97 3.99
CA LEU A 500 19.35 12.05 3.03
C LEU A 500 20.42 10.97 3.26
N ALA A 501 20.79 10.73 4.52
CA ALA A 501 21.76 9.69 4.86
C ALA A 501 21.27 8.29 4.51
N ARG A 502 19.97 7.99 4.78
CA ARG A 502 19.36 6.73 4.33
C ARG A 502 19.35 6.64 2.82
N SER A 503 18.97 7.69 2.13
CA SER A 503 18.92 7.72 0.67
C SER A 503 20.28 7.51 0.01
N LEU A 504 21.35 8.03 0.60
CA LEU A 504 22.72 7.78 0.17
C LEU A 504 23.09 6.30 0.29
N ARG A 505 22.81 5.67 1.44
CA ARG A 505 23.10 4.26 1.67
C ARG A 505 22.27 3.32 0.77
N TYR A 506 20.99 3.64 0.54
CA TYR A 506 20.12 2.80 -0.31
C TYR A 506 20.22 3.13 -1.80
N GLY A 507 20.65 4.34 -2.17
CA GLY A 507 20.85 4.75 -3.57
C GLY A 507 21.93 3.97 -4.28
N ASP A 508 22.98 3.57 -3.58
CA ASP A 508 24.07 2.73 -4.10
C ASP A 508 23.55 1.34 -4.52
N VAL A 509 22.65 0.75 -3.74
CA VAL A 509 22.00 -0.54 -4.07
C VAL A 509 21.15 -0.47 -5.35
N ARG A 510 20.65 0.71 -5.70
CA ARG A 510 19.77 0.94 -6.87
C ARG A 510 20.52 1.52 -8.07
N GLY A 511 21.83 1.78 -7.97
CA GLY A 511 22.66 2.27 -9.07
C GLY A 511 22.37 3.72 -9.49
N THR A 512 21.82 4.55 -8.57
CA THR A 512 21.55 5.96 -8.82
C THR A 512 22.74 6.82 -8.37
N GLY A 513 23.20 7.77 -9.20
CA GLY A 513 24.31 8.67 -8.86
C GLY A 513 24.04 9.51 -7.60
N THR A 514 24.75 9.25 -6.52
CA THR A 514 24.49 9.82 -5.18
C THR A 514 25.43 10.97 -4.81
N ALA A 515 26.39 11.34 -5.66
CA ALA A 515 27.42 12.32 -5.34
C ALA A 515 26.86 13.69 -4.91
N ALA A 516 25.92 14.27 -5.67
CA ALA A 516 25.31 15.55 -5.34
C ALA A 516 24.51 15.50 -4.03
N LEU A 517 23.87 14.36 -3.73
CA LEU A 517 23.16 14.15 -2.47
C LEU A 517 24.15 14.13 -1.30
N GLY A 518 25.32 13.50 -1.50
CA GLY A 518 26.39 13.44 -0.52
C GLY A 518 26.94 14.83 -0.15
N GLU A 519 27.10 15.72 -1.13
CA GLU A 519 27.54 17.10 -0.91
C GLU A 519 26.52 17.89 -0.07
N VAL A 520 25.24 17.77 -0.40
CA VAL A 520 24.18 18.45 0.37
C VAL A 520 24.10 17.90 1.79
N ALA A 521 24.13 16.57 1.97
CA ALA A 521 24.08 15.94 3.28
C ALA A 521 25.28 16.33 4.15
N ALA A 522 26.50 16.39 3.59
CA ALA A 522 27.69 16.84 4.29
C ALA A 522 27.59 18.32 4.70
N GLY A 523 27.11 19.18 3.81
CA GLY A 523 26.88 20.60 4.10
C GLY A 523 25.84 20.82 5.21
N LEU A 524 24.74 20.06 5.20
CA LEU A 524 23.74 20.09 6.28
C LEU A 524 24.36 19.63 7.61
N ALA A 525 25.08 18.52 7.62
CA ALA A 525 25.72 18.00 8.83
C ALA A 525 26.71 18.99 9.45
N GLU A 526 27.48 19.73 8.63
CA GLU A 526 28.35 20.80 9.10
C GLU A 526 27.62 21.94 9.78
N ARG A 527 26.53 22.38 9.14
CA ARG A 527 25.69 23.46 9.70
C ARG A 527 24.99 23.02 10.99
N ILE A 528 24.55 21.81 11.09
CA ILE A 528 24.00 21.18 12.30
C ILE A 528 25.08 21.19 13.41
N CYS A 529 26.31 20.78 13.11
CA CYS A 529 27.40 20.78 14.10
C CYS A 529 27.66 22.16 14.68
N VAL A 530 27.54 23.22 13.89
CA VAL A 530 27.73 24.60 14.35
C VAL A 530 26.53 25.13 15.12
N GLY A 531 25.34 24.92 14.60
CA GLY A 531 24.12 25.52 15.10
C GLY A 531 23.42 24.78 16.24
N LEU A 532 23.66 23.47 16.41
CA LEU A 532 22.95 22.64 17.39
C LEU A 532 23.21 23.04 18.85
N PRO A 533 24.45 23.31 19.28
CA PRO A 533 24.69 23.68 20.67
C PRO A 533 23.93 24.95 21.13
N PRO A 534 23.94 26.07 20.40
CA PRO A 534 23.13 27.23 20.79
C PRO A 534 21.63 26.97 20.68
N ALA A 535 21.16 26.16 19.73
CA ALA A 535 19.74 25.83 19.58
C ALA A 535 19.20 24.92 20.70
N CYS A 536 20.07 24.21 21.42
CA CYS A 536 19.72 23.41 22.59
C CYS A 536 19.64 24.19 23.89
N ALA A 537 20.08 25.45 23.91
CA ALA A 537 20.15 26.23 25.14
C ALA A 537 18.80 26.87 25.49
N GLY A 538 18.35 26.70 26.75
CA GLY A 538 17.15 27.36 27.27
C GLY A 538 15.83 26.80 26.75
N LEU A 539 15.79 25.56 26.21
CA LEU A 539 14.59 24.87 25.79
C LEU A 539 13.74 24.48 27.01
N ASP A 540 12.41 24.52 26.85
CA ASP A 540 11.49 23.90 27.79
C ASP A 540 11.52 22.36 27.68
N ALA A 541 10.76 21.66 28.54
CA ALA A 541 10.78 20.20 28.62
C ALA A 541 10.32 19.54 27.33
N ASP A 542 9.28 20.07 26.65
CA ASP A 542 8.71 19.48 25.44
C ASP A 542 9.63 19.73 24.23
N ALA A 543 10.16 20.96 24.10
CA ALA A 543 11.13 21.27 23.06
C ALA A 543 12.44 20.49 23.24
N ALA A 544 12.89 20.28 24.48
CA ALA A 544 14.06 19.47 24.81
C ALA A 544 13.83 17.97 24.44
N ALA A 545 12.65 17.44 24.68
CA ALA A 545 12.30 16.07 24.29
C ALA A 545 12.33 15.92 22.76
N GLN A 546 11.71 16.83 22.02
CA GLN A 546 11.75 16.83 20.54
C GLN A 546 13.17 16.96 19.99
N MET A 547 13.99 17.82 20.64
CA MET A 547 15.38 18.01 20.23
C MET A 547 16.24 16.76 20.52
N ARG A 548 15.92 16.00 21.58
CA ARG A 548 16.55 14.71 21.86
C ARG A 548 16.30 13.70 20.74
N ASP A 549 15.06 13.59 20.29
CA ASP A 549 14.73 12.67 19.18
C ASP A 549 15.46 13.05 17.89
N ARG A 550 15.59 14.37 17.62
CA ARG A 550 16.38 14.88 16.49
C ARG A 550 17.89 14.60 16.66
N LEU A 551 18.42 14.76 17.88
CA LEU A 551 19.80 14.44 18.20
C LEU A 551 20.13 12.97 17.90
N ASP A 552 19.26 12.05 18.29
CA ASP A 552 19.40 10.62 18.05
C ASP A 552 19.33 10.29 16.53
N ALA A 553 18.41 10.92 15.84
CA ALA A 553 18.26 10.76 14.39
C ALA A 553 19.50 11.30 13.62
N VAL A 554 20.04 12.46 14.01
CA VAL A 554 21.25 13.04 13.44
C VAL A 554 22.47 12.18 13.76
N HIS A 555 22.60 11.68 14.99
CA HIS A 555 23.69 10.78 15.38
C HIS A 555 23.71 9.52 14.51
N THR A 556 22.57 8.88 14.35
CA THR A 556 22.41 7.71 13.46
C THR A 556 22.76 8.05 12.00
N ALA A 557 22.31 9.21 11.51
CA ALA A 557 22.58 9.67 10.15
C ALA A 557 24.07 9.92 9.90
N ILE A 558 24.78 10.56 10.85
CA ILE A 558 26.23 10.79 10.77
C ILE A 558 26.99 9.47 10.81
N GLY A 559 26.53 8.49 11.61
CA GLY A 559 27.07 7.12 11.60
C GLY A 559 26.98 6.48 10.22
N LEU A 560 25.82 6.55 9.58
CA LEU A 560 25.60 6.03 8.23
C LEU A 560 26.51 6.69 7.18
N LEU A 561 26.73 7.99 7.27
CA LEU A 561 27.63 8.73 6.37
C LEU A 561 29.12 8.41 6.60
N HIS A 562 29.45 7.81 7.74
CA HIS A 562 30.82 7.48 8.11
C HIS A 562 31.20 6.03 7.81
N GLU A 563 30.26 5.08 7.86
CA GLU A 563 30.48 3.63 7.64
C GLU A 563 30.87 3.29 6.21
N ASP A 564 30.56 4.11 5.21
CA ASP A 564 30.93 3.87 3.80
C ASP A 564 32.46 3.82 3.52
N ARG A 565 33.31 3.93 4.55
CA ARG A 565 34.77 3.91 4.42
C ARG A 565 35.46 2.61 4.81
N PHE A 566 34.76 1.65 5.43
CA PHE A 566 35.39 0.44 5.96
C PHE A 566 35.30 -0.79 5.04
N ASP A 567 34.58 -0.74 3.92
CA ASP A 567 34.44 -1.89 2.99
C ASP A 567 35.40 -1.88 1.78
N THR A 568 36.43 -1.03 1.79
CA THR A 568 37.56 -1.19 0.85
C THR A 568 38.68 -1.92 1.59
N PRO A 569 38.90 -3.22 1.34
CA PRO A 569 40.09 -3.90 1.92
C PRO A 569 41.32 -3.20 1.38
N ALA A 570 42.11 -2.62 2.28
CA ALA A 570 43.43 -2.10 1.97
C ALA A 570 44.27 -3.23 1.31
N ALA A 571 44.66 -3.01 0.07
CA ALA A 571 45.60 -3.89 -0.59
C ALA A 571 46.86 -3.96 0.29
N PRO A 572 47.36 -5.16 0.60
CA PRO A 572 48.60 -5.26 1.40
C PRO A 572 49.77 -4.68 0.59
N ASP A 573 50.48 -3.72 1.20
CA ASP A 573 51.74 -3.22 0.73
C ASP A 573 52.75 -4.40 0.61
N MET A 574 53.01 -4.81 -0.62
CA MET A 574 54.11 -5.74 -0.91
C MET A 574 55.41 -4.96 -1.07
N PRO A 575 56.44 -5.28 -0.30
CA PRO A 575 57.75 -4.66 -0.50
C PRO A 575 58.40 -5.15 -1.79
N GLY A 576 59.04 -4.22 -2.49
CA GLY A 576 59.60 -4.32 -3.82
C GLY A 576 60.47 -5.55 -4.10
N SER A 577 60.24 -6.15 -5.24
CA SER A 577 61.12 -7.18 -5.84
C SER A 577 62.01 -6.58 -6.87
N PRO A 578 63.29 -7.02 -6.94
CA PRO A 578 64.25 -6.56 -7.93
C PRO A 578 64.10 -7.29 -9.28
N ALA A 579 64.58 -6.61 -10.31
CA ALA A 579 64.55 -6.87 -11.72
C ALA A 579 65.00 -8.23 -12.22
N ALA A 580 64.50 -8.61 -13.37
CA ALA A 580 64.62 -9.75 -14.19
C ALA A 580 66.11 -10.07 -14.64
N PRO A 581 66.38 -11.28 -15.18
CA PRO A 581 66.69 -11.33 -16.59
C PRO A 581 65.95 -12.44 -17.39
N ASP A 582 65.76 -12.05 -18.64
CA ASP A 582 65.42 -12.73 -19.84
C ASP A 582 66.05 -14.10 -20.05
N ARG A 583 65.28 -15.11 -20.53
CA ARG A 583 65.69 -16.12 -21.49
C ARG A 583 64.56 -16.95 -22.04
N SER A 584 64.40 -16.85 -23.31
CA SER A 584 63.82 -17.77 -24.30
C SER A 584 64.11 -19.25 -24.09
N ASP A 585 63.21 -20.19 -24.33
CA ASP A 585 63.13 -21.18 -25.37
C ASP A 585 62.19 -22.36 -25.07
N THR A 586 61.31 -22.61 -26.03
CA THR A 586 60.83 -23.87 -26.62
C THR A 586 60.75 -25.19 -25.81
N HIS A 587 59.59 -25.81 -25.93
CA HIS A 587 59.23 -27.14 -26.43
C HIS A 587 58.11 -27.90 -25.72
N ALA A 588 57.14 -28.27 -26.59
CA ALA A 588 56.47 -29.60 -26.72
C ALA A 588 55.70 -30.21 -25.53
N ALA A 589 54.47 -30.51 -25.80
CA ALA A 589 53.66 -31.52 -25.13
C ALA A 589 54.23 -32.96 -25.26
N PRO A 590 53.80 -33.94 -24.43
CA PRO A 590 52.75 -34.81 -24.85
C PRO A 590 51.79 -35.37 -23.74
N ASP A 591 50.65 -35.88 -24.22
CA ASP A 591 49.64 -36.79 -23.67
C ASP A 591 50.15 -37.82 -22.62
N ARG A 592 49.19 -38.16 -21.70
CA ARG A 592 48.69 -39.52 -21.40
C ARG A 592 47.78 -39.55 -20.17
N SER A 593 46.49 -39.85 -20.41
CA SER A 593 45.74 -41.06 -19.97
C SER A 593 46.14 -41.72 -18.62
N GLY A 594 45.16 -41.94 -17.78
CA GLY A 594 45.19 -42.90 -16.68
C GLY A 594 44.04 -42.81 -15.71
N SER A 595 43.06 -43.63 -15.94
CA SER A 595 42.01 -44.23 -15.13
C SER A 595 42.48 -44.69 -13.73
N HIS A 596 41.55 -44.64 -12.76
CA HIS A 596 41.14 -45.73 -11.85
C HIS A 596 40.18 -45.14 -10.79
N ALA A 597 38.91 -45.59 -10.83
CA ALA A 597 38.30 -46.67 -10.04
C ALA A 597 37.72 -46.22 -8.68
N ALA A 598 36.45 -46.38 -8.57
CA ALA A 598 35.61 -46.34 -7.36
C ALA A 598 35.86 -47.57 -6.44
N PRO A 599 35.33 -47.58 -5.21
CA PRO A 599 34.31 -48.57 -4.94
C PRO A 599 33.13 -48.13 -4.05
N ASP A 600 31.96 -48.68 -4.44
CA ASP A 600 30.88 -49.41 -3.74
C ASP A 600 30.18 -48.89 -2.45
N MET A 601 29.01 -48.69 -2.58
CA MET A 601 27.62 -48.96 -2.05
C MET A 601 27.54 -49.80 -0.76
N PRO A 602 26.40 -49.86 0.04
CA PRO A 602 25.00 -50.20 -0.37
C PRO A 602 23.88 -49.44 0.34
N GLY A 603 22.69 -49.33 -0.12
CA GLY A 603 21.57 -50.22 -0.21
C GLY A 603 20.22 -49.45 -0.03
N SER A 604 19.31 -49.66 -0.95
CA SER A 604 17.88 -49.24 -0.94
C SER A 604 17.00 -50.18 -0.13
N PRO A 605 15.66 -49.84 0.09
CA PRO A 605 14.65 -50.34 -0.88
C PRO A 605 13.42 -49.45 -1.18
N ALA A 606 13.01 -49.57 -2.41
CA ALA A 606 11.72 -49.90 -3.09
C ALA A 606 10.42 -49.08 -2.78
N GLY A 607 9.89 -48.52 -3.88
CA GLY A 607 8.55 -48.00 -4.02
C GLY A 607 7.51 -49.04 -4.44
N PRO A 608 6.30 -48.62 -4.81
CA PRO A 608 5.78 -49.01 -6.13
C PRO A 608 4.88 -48.01 -6.87
N ASP A 609 4.96 -48.16 -8.17
CA ASP A 609 3.96 -48.17 -9.29
C ASP A 609 3.15 -46.90 -9.66
N ARG A 610 3.54 -46.40 -10.82
CA ARG A 610 2.68 -45.71 -11.83
C ARG A 610 2.10 -46.67 -12.81
N PRO A 611 0.98 -46.33 -13.50
CA PRO A 611 0.82 -46.70 -14.92
C PRO A 611 0.69 -45.50 -15.87
N GLU A 612 1.30 -45.67 -17.02
CA GLU A 612 1.32 -44.80 -18.20
C GLU A 612 0.07 -44.87 -19.09
N PRO A 613 -0.11 -43.90 -20.01
CA PRO A 613 -1.25 -43.85 -20.92
C PRO A 613 -0.97 -44.41 -22.29
N HIS A 614 -2.00 -44.91 -22.92
CA HIS A 614 -2.01 -45.46 -24.30
C HIS A 614 -2.10 -44.38 -25.38
N ALA A 615 -1.42 -44.70 -26.49
CA ALA A 615 -1.24 -43.96 -27.74
C ALA A 615 -2.32 -44.21 -28.81
N GLY A 616 -2.54 -43.18 -29.61
CA GLY A 616 -2.69 -43.05 -31.04
C GLY A 616 -3.93 -43.65 -31.74
N PRO A 617 -4.20 -43.43 -33.06
CA PRO A 617 -3.37 -42.91 -34.13
C PRO A 617 -4.07 -41.84 -35.03
N GLY A 618 -3.41 -40.96 -35.68
CA GLY A 618 -2.85 -40.86 -37.02
C GLY A 618 -3.81 -40.53 -38.19
N ARG A 619 -3.37 -39.61 -39.01
CA ARG A 619 -3.36 -39.38 -40.46
C ARG A 619 -3.64 -37.95 -40.86
N SER A 620 -2.70 -37.34 -41.47
CA SER A 620 -2.18 -37.16 -42.86
C SER A 620 -3.03 -36.19 -43.67
N ALA A 621 -2.48 -35.15 -44.13
CA ALA A 621 -1.66 -34.82 -45.27
C ALA A 621 -2.31 -33.78 -46.22
N ASP A 622 -1.44 -32.99 -46.82
CA ASP A 622 -1.49 -32.28 -48.12
C ASP A 622 -2.23 -30.94 -48.21
N GLY A 623 -1.67 -29.92 -48.77
CA GLY A 623 -0.85 -29.60 -49.91
C GLY A 623 -0.88 -28.07 -50.09
N ALA A 624 0.23 -27.45 -50.21
CA ALA A 624 0.91 -26.93 -51.39
C ALA A 624 0.33 -25.69 -52.07
N GLN A 625 1.27 -24.78 -52.35
CA GLN A 625 1.44 -23.84 -53.48
C GLN A 625 0.72 -22.52 -53.45
N ALA A 626 1.28 -21.40 -53.67
CA ALA A 626 2.35 -20.80 -54.43
C ALA A 626 2.04 -19.26 -54.53
N GLY A 627 3.04 -18.42 -54.53
CA GLY A 627 2.93 -17.03 -54.86
C GLY A 627 2.71 -16.79 -56.34
N PRO A 628 2.93 -15.64 -56.97
CA PRO A 628 3.87 -14.57 -56.75
C PRO A 628 3.39 -13.12 -57.16
N GLY A 629 4.28 -12.13 -57.06
CA GLY A 629 4.39 -11.04 -57.99
C GLY A 629 4.15 -9.63 -57.46
N ARG A 630 5.22 -8.84 -57.30
CA ARG A 630 5.70 -7.70 -58.15
C ARG A 630 4.63 -6.66 -58.43
N SER A 631 4.86 -5.38 -58.31
CA SER A 631 5.89 -4.42 -58.79
C SER A 631 5.58 -3.04 -58.30
N ASP A 632 6.61 -2.25 -57.93
CA ASP A 632 7.18 -1.10 -58.62
C ASP A 632 6.51 0.27 -58.49
N ASP A 633 7.42 1.18 -58.22
CA ASP A 633 7.58 2.57 -58.74
C ASP A 633 7.00 3.68 -57.84
N GLY A 634 7.69 4.73 -57.48
CA GLY A 634 8.77 5.50 -58.05
C GLY A 634 8.95 6.80 -57.24
N THR A 635 10.22 7.18 -57.09
CA THR A 635 10.86 8.46 -57.37
C THR A 635 10.26 9.77 -56.79
N GLN A 636 11.01 10.65 -56.14
CA GLN A 636 12.02 11.63 -56.46
C GLN A 636 12.28 12.54 -55.23
N ALA A 637 13.42 12.82 -54.92
CA ALA A 637 14.52 13.71 -55.18
C ALA A 637 14.75 14.78 -54.12
N GLY A 638 16.03 14.89 -53.69
CA GLY A 638 16.59 15.82 -52.75
C GLY A 638 16.76 17.28 -53.29
N PRO A 639 17.57 18.12 -52.67
CA PRO A 639 19.02 18.16 -52.88
C PRO A 639 19.94 18.56 -51.71
N ARG A 640 21.14 18.17 -51.87
CA ARG A 640 22.49 18.41 -51.40
C ARG A 640 22.88 19.86 -51.02
N ARG A 641 23.85 19.97 -50.11
CA ARG A 641 25.21 20.54 -50.14
C ARG A 641 25.72 20.74 -48.74
N SER A 642 26.92 20.60 -48.36
CA SER A 642 28.26 20.24 -48.81
C SER A 642 29.23 20.50 -47.65
N ASP A 643 30.11 19.51 -47.43
CA ASP A 643 31.57 19.56 -47.22
C ASP A 643 32.17 20.47 -46.14
N ASP A 644 32.96 19.92 -45.29
CA ASP A 644 34.41 19.76 -45.20
C ASP A 644 34.72 19.25 -43.77
N GLY A 645 35.42 18.21 -43.43
CA GLY A 645 36.74 17.79 -43.83
C GLY A 645 37.63 17.79 -42.59
N ALA A 646 38.11 16.64 -42.15
CA ALA A 646 39.43 16.25 -41.63
C ALA A 646 39.33 15.23 -40.43
N ASP A 647 39.60 14.03 -40.76
CA ASP A 647 40.67 13.08 -40.40
C ASP A 647 41.29 13.18 -38.98
N SER A 648 41.12 12.11 -38.23
CA SER A 648 42.15 11.34 -37.52
C SER A 648 41.52 10.18 -36.71
N GLY A 649 42.09 9.01 -36.94
CA GLY A 649 41.63 7.70 -36.53
C GLY A 649 41.92 7.29 -35.08
N PRO A 650 41.86 6.00 -34.75
CA PRO A 650 41.18 5.53 -33.55
C PRO A 650 42.10 5.27 -32.37
N GLY A 651 41.71 5.79 -31.22
CA GLY A 651 42.28 5.40 -29.91
C GLY A 651 41.31 4.47 -29.17
N ARG A 652 41.71 3.24 -28.97
CA ARG A 652 41.15 2.33 -27.95
C ARG A 652 41.31 3.00 -26.61
N SER A 653 40.21 3.20 -25.89
CA SER A 653 40.27 3.49 -24.48
C SER A 653 39.67 2.34 -23.69
N ASP A 654 40.50 1.72 -22.91
CA ASP A 654 40.20 0.84 -21.78
C ASP A 654 39.12 1.48 -20.87
N SER A 655 38.08 0.73 -20.61
CA SER A 655 37.14 1.05 -19.55
C SER A 655 37.70 0.61 -18.19
N GLY A 656 38.56 1.44 -17.63
CA GLY A 656 38.85 1.44 -16.21
C GLY A 656 37.68 2.13 -15.49
N ALA A 657 36.99 1.42 -14.64
CA ALA A 657 36.03 2.00 -13.71
C ALA A 657 36.78 2.97 -12.78
N ASP A 658 36.65 4.25 -13.05
CA ASP A 658 37.15 5.32 -12.20
C ASP A 658 36.25 5.41 -10.98
N ALA A 659 36.72 4.89 -9.83
CA ALA A 659 36.19 5.23 -8.52
C ALA A 659 36.43 6.72 -8.31
N GLY A 660 35.38 7.53 -8.37
CA GLY A 660 35.46 8.97 -8.22
C GLY A 660 36.14 9.38 -6.91
N PRO A 661 36.80 10.54 -6.86
CA PRO A 661 37.56 10.99 -5.69
C PRO A 661 36.61 11.18 -4.51
N ALA A 662 36.92 10.48 -3.41
CA ALA A 662 36.22 10.63 -2.14
C ALA A 662 36.21 12.10 -1.71
N LEU A 663 35.02 12.68 -1.50
CA LEU A 663 34.79 14.06 -1.08
C LEU A 663 35.62 14.38 0.19
N PRO A 664 36.51 15.38 0.18
CA PRO A 664 37.37 15.71 1.32
C PRO A 664 36.61 16.22 2.56
N LEU A 665 35.34 16.63 2.40
CA LEU A 665 34.47 17.19 3.45
C LEU A 665 34.00 16.15 4.48
N ALA A 666 33.77 14.90 4.10
CA ALA A 666 33.36 13.84 5.03
C ALA A 666 34.47 13.35 5.96
N ALA A 667 35.75 13.67 5.68
CA ALA A 667 36.93 13.16 6.38
C ALA A 667 37.14 13.71 7.79
N GLY A 668 36.22 14.44 8.37
CA GLY A 668 36.32 14.96 9.75
C GLY A 668 34.98 15.06 10.46
N LEU A 669 33.89 14.63 9.80
CA LEU A 669 32.54 14.85 10.30
C LEU A 669 32.29 14.14 11.64
N GLY A 670 32.71 12.84 11.77
CA GLY A 670 32.58 12.11 13.03
C GLY A 670 33.35 12.73 14.20
N GLY A 671 34.55 13.27 13.93
CA GLY A 671 35.33 14.01 14.96
C GLY A 671 34.67 15.32 15.39
N ARG A 672 34.12 16.09 14.42
CA ARG A 672 33.35 17.31 14.70
C ARG A 672 32.09 17.03 15.49
N TRP A 673 31.37 15.98 15.10
CA TRP A 673 30.15 15.55 15.79
C TRP A 673 30.43 15.13 17.24
N SER A 674 31.47 14.32 17.49
CA SER A 674 31.89 13.99 18.86
C SER A 674 32.27 15.25 19.68
N GLY A 675 32.84 16.28 19.03
CA GLY A 675 33.10 17.56 19.64
C GLY A 675 31.82 18.31 20.05
N VAL A 676 30.78 18.23 19.19
CA VAL A 676 29.42 18.78 19.50
C VAL A 676 28.81 18.06 20.68
N LEU A 677 28.82 16.73 20.69
CA LEU A 677 28.26 15.91 21.78
C LEU A 677 28.99 16.21 23.12
N ARG A 678 30.33 16.36 23.11
CA ARG A 678 31.11 16.74 24.30
C ARG A 678 30.70 18.12 24.81
N ARG A 679 30.47 19.07 23.89
CA ARG A 679 30.01 20.41 24.26
C ARG A 679 28.60 20.37 24.83
N LEU A 680 27.67 19.59 24.25
CA LEU A 680 26.33 19.43 24.79
C LEU A 680 26.35 18.79 26.18
N ALA A 681 27.14 17.72 26.39
CA ALA A 681 27.22 17.01 27.65
C ALA A 681 27.75 17.89 28.80
N GLY A 682 28.66 18.83 28.50
CA GLY A 682 29.34 19.70 29.51
C GLY A 682 28.77 21.08 29.69
N TRP A 683 27.77 21.53 28.94
CA TRP A 683 27.27 22.90 28.97
C TRP A 683 26.00 23.05 29.84
N ASP A 684 26.11 23.68 31.01
CA ASP A 684 25.03 23.73 32.02
C ASP A 684 23.76 24.48 31.58
N ARG A 685 23.82 25.29 30.51
CA ARG A 685 22.62 25.94 29.94
C ARG A 685 21.71 25.02 29.11
N ILE A 686 22.16 23.81 28.85
CA ILE A 686 21.41 22.82 28.10
C ILE A 686 20.59 21.97 29.07
N PRO A 687 19.30 21.69 28.76
CA PRO A 687 18.45 20.85 29.60
C PRO A 687 19.09 19.48 29.90
N GLY A 688 18.91 18.99 31.13
CA GLY A 688 19.53 17.77 31.65
C GLY A 688 19.34 16.58 30.72
N GLY A 689 18.14 16.39 30.14
CA GLY A 689 17.83 15.29 29.23
C GLY A 689 18.71 15.25 27.99
N LEU A 690 19.04 16.40 27.40
CA LEU A 690 19.95 16.49 26.24
C LEU A 690 21.40 16.26 26.65
N ARG A 691 21.83 16.81 27.84
CA ARG A 691 23.18 16.58 28.37
C ARG A 691 23.43 15.12 28.66
N GLY A 692 22.46 14.45 29.33
CA GLY A 692 22.54 13.00 29.60
C GLY A 692 22.59 12.17 28.33
N ARG A 693 21.76 12.52 27.34
CA ARG A 693 21.74 11.78 26.04
C ARG A 693 23.06 11.95 25.27
N ALA A 694 23.60 13.16 25.22
CA ALA A 694 24.89 13.42 24.57
C ALA A 694 26.06 12.67 25.25
N ALA A 695 26.07 12.59 26.59
CA ALA A 695 27.03 11.80 27.35
C ALA A 695 26.90 10.31 27.03
N ARG A 696 25.67 9.81 26.93
CA ARG A 696 25.41 8.41 26.59
C ARG A 696 25.89 8.08 25.18
N LEU A 697 25.57 8.89 24.18
CA LEU A 697 26.01 8.64 22.78
C LEU A 697 27.55 8.62 22.68
N LEU A 698 28.26 9.47 23.42
CA LEU A 698 29.72 9.44 23.46
C LEU A 698 30.28 8.19 24.14
N LEU A 699 29.61 7.69 25.18
CA LEU A 699 29.99 6.45 25.86
C LEU A 699 29.78 5.24 24.94
N ASP A 700 28.63 5.16 24.26
CA ASP A 700 28.31 4.09 23.32
C ASP A 700 29.30 4.03 22.14
N GLU A 701 29.82 5.20 21.68
CA GLU A 701 30.89 5.27 20.65
C GLU A 701 32.29 4.96 21.18
N GLY A 702 32.43 4.70 22.48
CA GLY A 702 33.76 4.54 23.10
C GLY A 702 34.61 5.82 23.13
N ARG A 703 33.96 7.00 22.93
CA ARG A 703 34.63 8.32 22.90
C ARG A 703 34.61 9.02 24.25
N LEU A 704 33.92 8.46 25.23
CA LEU A 704 33.85 8.87 26.62
C LEU A 704 34.22 7.69 27.49
N GLY A 705 35.20 7.83 28.41
CA GLY A 705 35.52 6.78 29.36
C GLY A 705 34.48 6.69 30.48
N GLU A 706 34.32 5.49 31.09
CA GLU A 706 33.39 5.27 32.22
C GLU A 706 33.63 6.28 33.38
N SER A 707 34.91 6.53 33.73
CA SER A 707 35.26 7.49 34.78
C SER A 707 34.84 8.94 34.44
N GLU A 708 34.93 9.34 33.17
CA GLU A 708 34.49 10.65 32.70
C GLU A 708 32.96 10.74 32.68
N ALA A 709 32.25 9.65 32.28
CA ALA A 709 30.83 9.55 32.35
C ALA A 709 30.30 9.66 33.79
N ALA A 710 30.95 8.97 34.75
CA ALA A 710 30.65 9.06 36.17
C ALA A 710 30.86 10.49 36.72
N LEU A 711 31.88 11.20 36.25
CA LEU A 711 32.14 12.62 36.65
C LEU A 711 31.02 13.54 36.11
N LEU A 712 30.59 13.37 34.84
CA LEU A 712 29.47 14.15 34.27
C LEU A 712 28.17 13.86 35.03
N MET A 713 27.91 12.60 35.36
CA MET A 713 26.75 12.21 36.18
C MET A 713 26.83 12.82 37.58
N SER A 714 27.95 12.73 38.28
CA SER A 714 28.14 13.31 39.62
C SER A 714 27.89 14.81 39.61
N ARG A 715 28.34 15.55 38.59
CA ARG A 715 28.05 16.98 38.43
C ARG A 715 26.58 17.27 38.21
N ALA A 716 25.92 16.50 37.33
CA ALA A 716 24.50 16.65 37.01
C ALA A 716 23.61 16.31 38.23
N LEU A 717 24.03 15.40 39.08
CA LEU A 717 23.32 14.98 40.29
C LEU A 717 23.78 15.72 41.54
N SER A 718 24.53 16.82 41.40
CA SER A 718 24.97 17.63 42.54
C SER A 718 23.81 18.33 43.28
N PRO A 719 23.92 18.59 44.58
CA PRO A 719 22.86 19.23 45.35
C PRO A 719 22.44 20.63 44.86
N GLY A 720 23.29 21.28 44.06
CA GLY A 720 22.97 22.58 43.42
C GLY A 720 22.17 22.47 42.12
N THR A 721 21.96 21.26 41.55
CA THR A 721 21.17 21.05 40.35
C THR A 721 19.70 20.95 40.70
N PRO A 722 18.79 21.64 40.01
CA PRO A 722 17.35 21.45 40.20
C PRO A 722 16.96 19.97 40.06
N PRO A 723 16.17 19.37 40.99
CA PRO A 723 15.83 17.95 40.95
C PRO A 723 15.20 17.49 39.66
N ALA A 724 14.37 18.33 39.03
CA ALA A 724 13.76 18.02 37.73
C ALA A 724 14.80 17.90 36.60
N ASP A 725 15.83 18.75 36.60
CA ASP A 725 16.89 18.72 35.58
C ASP A 725 17.85 17.55 35.82
N ALA A 726 18.11 17.18 37.05
CA ALA A 726 18.87 15.98 37.43
C ALA A 726 18.14 14.71 37.02
N ALA A 727 16.84 14.61 37.29
CA ALA A 727 16.00 13.50 36.85
C ALA A 727 15.93 13.40 35.32
N ALA A 728 15.83 14.54 34.63
CA ALA A 728 15.86 14.56 33.16
C ALA A 728 17.23 14.12 32.62
N TRP A 729 18.33 14.44 33.31
CA TRP A 729 19.66 13.97 32.93
C TRP A 729 19.75 12.43 33.01
N ILE A 730 19.23 11.85 34.10
CA ILE A 730 19.15 10.38 34.24
C ILE A 730 18.30 9.78 33.10
N ASP A 731 17.13 10.36 32.83
CA ASP A 731 16.28 9.90 31.71
C ASP A 731 17.03 9.94 30.38
N GLY A 732 17.76 11.01 30.09
CA GLY A 732 18.57 11.13 28.88
C GLY A 732 19.70 10.12 28.77
N PHE A 733 20.37 9.80 29.90
CA PHE A 733 21.53 8.91 29.93
C PHE A 733 21.15 7.42 29.92
N VAL A 734 20.14 7.04 30.72
CA VAL A 734 19.74 5.62 30.85
C VAL A 734 18.44 5.29 30.12
N GLY A 735 17.69 6.29 29.65
CA GLY A 735 16.47 6.14 28.86
C GLY A 735 16.77 5.74 27.41
N GLY A 736 15.78 5.14 26.72
CA GLY A 736 15.86 4.76 25.31
C GLY A 736 15.97 3.25 25.07
N ALA A 737 15.75 2.84 23.82
CA ALA A 737 15.68 1.42 23.38
C ALA A 737 17.02 0.66 23.47
N SER A 738 18.14 1.34 23.69
CA SER A 738 19.50 0.77 23.55
C SER A 738 20.13 0.27 24.85
N GLY A 739 19.37 -0.46 25.69
CA GLY A 739 19.98 -1.20 26.80
C GLY A 739 20.50 -0.36 27.99
N GLY A 740 19.97 0.85 28.21
CA GLY A 740 20.38 1.75 29.31
C GLY A 740 20.26 1.13 30.70
N GLY A 741 19.27 0.29 30.93
CA GLY A 741 19.14 -0.47 32.17
C GLY A 741 20.25 -1.49 32.41
N LEU A 742 20.79 -2.10 31.36
CA LEU A 742 21.94 -3.00 31.45
C LEU A 742 23.21 -2.27 31.87
N LEU A 743 23.39 -1.01 31.44
CA LEU A 743 24.53 -0.21 31.86
C LEU A 743 24.57 -0.05 33.38
N LEU A 744 23.44 0.27 34.02
CA LEU A 744 23.34 0.39 35.48
C LEU A 744 23.52 -0.96 36.21
N VAL A 745 23.22 -2.07 35.52
CA VAL A 745 23.46 -3.42 36.10
C VAL A 745 24.95 -3.75 36.05
N HIS A 746 25.69 -3.30 35.05
CA HIS A 746 27.11 -3.64 34.85
C HIS A 746 28.07 -2.64 35.48
N ASP A 747 27.66 -1.39 35.66
CA ASP A 747 28.48 -0.34 36.31
C ASP A 747 27.84 0.08 37.64
N GLU A 748 28.26 -0.58 38.74
CA GLU A 748 27.78 -0.34 40.08
C GLU A 748 28.04 1.12 40.55
N ARG A 749 29.08 1.78 40.03
CA ARG A 749 29.38 3.21 40.37
C ARG A 749 28.33 4.14 39.84
N LEU A 750 27.81 3.91 38.62
CA LEU A 750 26.74 4.73 38.05
C LEU A 750 25.42 4.47 38.78
N LEU A 751 25.17 3.23 39.20
CA LEU A 751 23.99 2.88 40.04
C LEU A 751 24.08 3.59 41.39
N ASP A 752 25.24 3.53 42.08
CA ASP A 752 25.46 4.17 43.39
C ASP A 752 25.29 5.69 43.33
N LEU A 753 25.69 6.34 42.23
CA LEU A 753 25.45 7.78 42.04
C LEU A 753 23.97 8.11 41.94
N VAL A 754 23.19 7.30 41.22
CA VAL A 754 21.75 7.46 41.08
C VAL A 754 21.05 7.19 42.42
N ASP A 755 21.44 6.18 43.15
CA ASP A 755 20.86 5.79 44.45
C ASP A 755 21.16 6.87 45.53
N ALA A 756 22.43 7.31 45.61
CA ALA A 756 22.84 8.41 46.52
C ALA A 756 22.08 9.71 46.23
N TRP A 757 21.88 10.04 44.95
CA TRP A 757 21.09 11.24 44.61
C TRP A 757 19.61 11.03 45.00
N LEU A 758 18.99 9.90 44.68
CA LEU A 758 17.59 9.65 45.02
C LEU A 758 17.31 9.73 46.51
N THR A 759 18.23 9.19 47.33
CA THR A 759 18.12 9.26 48.79
C THR A 759 18.35 10.68 49.34
N GLY A 760 19.00 11.53 48.61
CA GLY A 760 19.25 12.91 48.94
C GLY A 760 18.22 13.94 48.44
N VAL A 761 17.24 13.50 47.59
CA VAL A 761 16.19 14.39 47.06
C VAL A 761 15.20 14.76 48.18
N PRO A 762 14.86 16.05 48.42
CA PRO A 762 13.84 16.45 49.38
C PRO A 762 12.45 15.87 49.02
N ASP A 763 11.64 15.52 50.05
CA ASP A 763 10.30 14.91 49.86
C ASP A 763 9.39 15.73 48.96
N GLU A 764 9.44 17.06 49.04
CA GLU A 764 8.66 17.94 48.19
C GLU A 764 9.03 17.82 46.70
N ALA A 765 10.31 17.75 46.38
CA ALA A 765 10.84 17.62 45.04
C ALA A 765 10.73 16.17 44.52
N PHE A 766 10.76 15.17 45.40
CA PHE A 766 10.62 13.76 45.02
C PHE A 766 9.28 13.46 44.35
N THR A 767 8.20 14.07 44.80
CA THR A 767 6.87 13.93 44.21
C THR A 767 6.85 14.41 42.75
N ASP A 768 7.60 15.47 42.42
CA ASP A 768 7.68 16.04 41.07
C ASP A 768 8.53 15.19 40.11
N VAL A 769 9.61 14.57 40.57
CA VAL A 769 10.51 13.77 39.74
C VAL A 769 10.08 12.32 39.58
N LEU A 770 9.25 11.79 40.49
CA LEU A 770 8.80 10.42 40.52
C LEU A 770 8.09 9.95 39.22
N PRO A 771 7.22 10.72 38.57
CA PRO A 771 6.60 10.34 37.31
C PRO A 771 7.61 10.10 36.19
N LEU A 772 8.63 10.95 36.08
CA LEU A 772 9.70 10.84 35.09
C LEU A 772 10.53 9.59 35.33
N LEU A 773 10.99 9.36 36.55
CA LEU A 773 11.77 8.17 36.91
C LEU A 773 10.97 6.87 36.71
N ARG A 774 9.69 6.87 37.07
CA ARG A 774 8.80 5.71 36.82
C ARG A 774 8.72 5.42 35.34
N ARG A 775 8.56 6.43 34.48
CA ARG A 775 8.55 6.24 33.03
C ARG A 775 9.87 5.67 32.55
N THR A 776 10.99 6.21 32.95
CA THR A 776 12.35 5.78 32.56
C THR A 776 12.59 4.31 32.94
N PHE A 777 12.38 3.94 34.21
CA PHE A 777 12.62 2.58 34.66
C PHE A 777 11.54 1.57 34.25
N SER A 778 10.30 2.01 33.98
CA SER A 778 9.25 1.13 33.47
C SER A 778 9.51 0.65 32.04
N ALA A 779 10.29 1.39 31.27
CA ALA A 779 10.67 1.01 29.90
C ALA A 779 11.65 -0.17 29.84
N TYR A 780 12.29 -0.53 30.98
CA TYR A 780 13.22 -1.65 31.00
C TYR A 780 12.52 -3.00 30.98
N GLU A 781 13.17 -4.02 30.44
CA GLU A 781 12.70 -5.37 30.50
C GLU A 781 12.49 -5.88 31.94
N PRO A 782 11.51 -6.75 32.22
CA PRO A 782 11.23 -7.25 33.57
C PRO A 782 12.44 -7.88 34.26
N GLY A 783 13.33 -8.56 33.53
CA GLY A 783 14.58 -9.14 34.03
C GLY A 783 15.55 -8.09 34.57
N VAL A 784 15.80 -7.03 33.77
CA VAL A 784 16.68 -5.91 34.13
C VAL A 784 16.15 -5.18 35.35
N ARG A 785 14.84 -4.88 35.41
CA ARG A 785 14.21 -4.23 36.57
C ARG A 785 14.37 -5.05 37.87
N ARG A 786 14.25 -6.37 37.78
CA ARG A 786 14.45 -7.27 38.92
C ARG A 786 15.86 -7.23 39.42
N THR A 787 16.84 -7.33 38.51
CA THR A 787 18.28 -7.29 38.85
C THR A 787 18.67 -5.94 39.47
N LEU A 788 18.19 -4.82 38.92
CA LEU A 788 18.40 -3.49 39.53
C LEU A 788 17.78 -3.42 40.94
N GLY A 789 16.56 -3.92 41.12
CA GLY A 789 15.92 -3.99 42.45
C GLY A 789 16.72 -4.82 43.45
N GLU A 790 17.32 -5.93 43.03
CA GLU A 790 18.17 -6.78 43.83
C GLU A 790 19.49 -6.09 44.18
N LEU A 791 20.10 -5.35 43.26
CA LEU A 791 21.30 -4.56 43.49
C LEU A 791 21.05 -3.44 44.51
N VAL A 792 20.00 -2.65 44.33
CA VAL A 792 19.61 -1.59 45.28
C VAL A 792 19.28 -2.17 46.66
N ALA A 793 18.53 -3.29 46.74
CA ALA A 793 18.19 -3.94 47.98
C ALA A 793 19.43 -4.47 48.74
N ARG A 794 20.49 -4.79 48.02
CA ARG A 794 21.78 -5.27 48.58
C ARG A 794 22.60 -4.12 49.23
N GLY A 795 22.32 -2.91 48.86
CA GLY A 795 23.01 -1.69 49.31
C GLY A 795 24.43 -1.55 48.75
N PRO A 796 25.06 -0.36 48.94
CA PRO A 796 26.40 -0.09 48.43
C PRO A 796 27.43 -1.04 49.02
N ARG A 797 28.30 -1.61 48.17
CA ARG A 797 29.44 -2.39 48.66
C ARG A 797 30.45 -1.45 49.32
N TRP A 798 30.63 -1.63 50.57
CA TRP A 798 31.68 -0.95 51.29
C TRP A 798 33.03 -1.56 50.87
N ASP A 799 33.87 -0.83 50.13
CA ASP A 799 35.26 -1.21 49.78
C ASP A 799 36.22 -1.12 50.97
N GLY A 800 35.77 -1.45 52.17
CA GLY A 800 36.65 -1.70 53.28
C GLY A 800 37.16 -3.16 53.24
N PRO A 801 38.37 -3.48 53.84
CA PRO A 801 38.80 -4.87 53.87
C PRO A 801 37.84 -5.67 54.79
N GLY A 802 36.78 -6.13 54.18
CA GLY A 802 35.80 -6.98 54.85
C GLY A 802 36.35 -8.39 55.06
N PRO A 803 35.87 -9.10 56.08
CA PRO A 803 36.26 -10.48 56.30
C PRO A 803 35.85 -11.30 55.10
N SER A 804 36.80 -12.10 54.59
CA SER A 804 36.64 -13.05 53.50
C SER A 804 35.29 -13.78 53.64
N ALA A 805 34.40 -13.61 52.65
CA ALA A 805 33.14 -14.34 52.61
C ALA A 805 33.43 -15.83 52.72
N PRO A 806 32.66 -16.60 53.52
CA PRO A 806 32.84 -18.05 53.63
C PRO A 806 32.68 -18.65 52.23
N GLY A 807 33.77 -19.26 51.73
CA GLY A 807 33.79 -19.89 50.43
C GLY A 807 32.61 -20.88 50.29
N VAL A 808 32.00 -20.91 49.15
CA VAL A 808 30.95 -21.89 48.80
C VAL A 808 31.55 -23.28 49.03
N PRO A 809 30.92 -24.15 49.84
CA PRO A 809 31.46 -25.47 50.10
C PRO A 809 31.74 -26.22 48.80
N GLY A 810 33.01 -26.61 48.60
CA GLY A 810 33.45 -27.29 47.38
C GLY A 810 34.15 -26.43 46.35
N PHE A 811 34.24 -25.11 46.54
CA PHE A 811 34.95 -24.19 45.66
C PHE A 811 36.10 -23.51 46.41
N ALA A 812 37.25 -23.37 45.69
CA ALA A 812 38.42 -22.61 46.23
C ALA A 812 38.06 -21.11 46.31
N PRO A 813 38.61 -20.37 47.28
CA PRO A 813 38.33 -18.93 47.46
C PRO A 813 38.91 -18.04 46.38
N ALA A 814 39.73 -18.54 45.51
CA ALA A 814 40.25 -17.84 44.28
C ALA A 814 40.28 -18.84 43.11
N PRO A 815 40.01 -18.42 41.86
CA PRO A 815 40.18 -19.27 40.71
C PRO A 815 41.66 -19.70 40.57
N ASP A 816 41.91 -20.96 40.27
CA ASP A 816 43.25 -21.48 39.92
C ASP A 816 43.59 -20.99 38.49
N PRO A 817 44.57 -20.08 38.31
CA PRO A 817 44.88 -19.53 37.00
C PRO A 817 45.24 -20.61 35.96
N ALA A 818 45.96 -21.65 36.38
CA ALA A 818 46.35 -22.73 35.46
C ALA A 818 45.16 -23.57 34.97
N ARG A 819 44.10 -23.71 35.80
CA ARG A 819 42.87 -24.35 35.40
C ARG A 819 41.99 -23.44 34.53
N ALA A 820 41.98 -22.13 34.78
CA ALA A 820 41.30 -21.15 33.95
C ALA A 820 41.91 -21.08 32.56
N ASP A 821 43.24 -21.06 32.48
CA ASP A 821 43.96 -21.04 31.20
C ASP A 821 43.76 -22.34 30.39
N ALA A 822 43.58 -23.48 31.03
CA ALA A 822 43.32 -24.76 30.38
C ALA A 822 41.92 -24.79 29.67
N VAL A 823 40.98 -23.89 30.01
CA VAL A 823 39.64 -23.81 29.39
C VAL A 823 39.64 -22.85 28.18
N LEU A 824 40.61 -21.93 28.12
CA LEU A 824 40.69 -20.93 27.02
C LEU A 824 40.76 -21.58 25.63
N PRO A 825 41.51 -22.66 25.35
CA PRO A 825 41.51 -23.27 24.03
C PRO A 825 40.13 -23.82 23.62
N LEU A 826 39.33 -24.30 24.56
CA LEU A 826 38.00 -24.81 24.31
C LEU A 826 37.02 -23.67 24.04
N LEU A 827 37.13 -22.56 24.76
CA LEU A 827 36.35 -21.35 24.54
C LEU A 827 36.67 -20.74 23.16
N HIS A 828 37.92 -20.67 22.76
CA HIS A 828 38.31 -20.19 21.43
C HIS A 828 37.75 -21.09 20.30
N LEU A 829 37.76 -22.42 20.53
CA LEU A 829 37.17 -23.37 19.58
C LEU A 829 35.64 -23.15 19.44
N ILE A 830 34.95 -22.91 20.56
CA ILE A 830 33.48 -22.68 20.57
C ILE A 830 33.13 -21.33 19.98
N LEU A 831 33.93 -20.31 20.19
CA LEU A 831 33.72 -18.94 19.71
C LEU A 831 34.29 -18.69 18.29
N GLY A 832 34.98 -19.66 17.69
CA GLY A 832 35.52 -19.54 16.34
C GLY A 832 36.68 -18.52 16.25
N THR A 833 37.35 -18.17 17.36
CA THR A 833 38.48 -17.22 17.36
C THR A 833 39.82 -17.98 17.26
N GLU A 834 40.65 -17.63 16.28
CA GLU A 834 41.99 -18.21 16.13
C GLU A 834 42.90 -17.71 17.26
N VAL A 835 43.60 -18.63 17.92
CA VAL A 835 44.70 -18.33 18.87
C VAL A 835 45.90 -17.94 18.05
N THR A 836 46.21 -16.66 17.95
CA THR A 836 47.55 -16.23 17.53
C THR A 836 48.54 -16.49 18.68
N ALA A 837 49.45 -17.44 18.45
CA ALA A 837 50.51 -17.83 19.37
C ALA A 837 51.48 -16.68 19.63
#